data_b900eaa9a0589560f4f15af2b46cc433
#
_entry.id   b900eaa9a0589560f4f15af2b46cc433
#
_cell.length_a   1.000
_cell.length_b   1.000
_cell.length_c   1.000
_cell.angle_alpha   90.00
_cell.angle_beta   90.00
_cell.angle_gamma   90.00
#
_symmetry.space_group_name_H-M   'P 1'
#
loop_
_entity.id
_entity.type
_entity.pdbx_description
1 polymer ?
#
loop_
_entity_poly.entity_id
_entity_poly.type
_entity_poly.pdbx_seq_one_letter_code
_entity_poly.pdbx_strand_id
1 'polypeptide(L)'
;MIRRLVTFLLTVAVCIVWVIPAANPRQSIASAQTLANGLVVSGDFRGAGYTQLASLFDPADNLGLRISVLDKTGTGDQLAATQWFTSGLDSLDLGRMKVAATDLNGDGKTDLVALYDDGGTSVRLLVWLSTGTAFNFTGTAGWWRSDSYAFSRTKALLAGSFAGTGHNGLLLVYQYDGFDMRVHYFESTGSSFTYGGNQGVYDSGPGQYDATRARFVVGHFTRPSGPDQVASVYQYPDYKIRVHVFDAVTKPLTCPVVLTGCGLVLVPVNGWTGVWESAENTYDLSRTKIVAADFDGDHLTDLLSFYWYSDGSVHVHLFNAAKSLAFTDPNGVATFAPFTMPWLQTQIVAGDWNGDGFGDLATLTSLDDGSTHIGVLRSNAAFVGGPRTLQWSANQWVTAAADVVQPACTACWPLNGIAMGSTLANRRVLAVKIDNAPTARPHWGISQADMVVELLVEGYITRLAAYFHSQDPATIGAVRSVRFSDRYTTPMVRGVLVFSGGSQLMIGLVTADIANGNYVGVSPQLGQGSSFYRTDVDGKVAPHNLFTSASALRAAANDVGGGAPVDVPRWGFLRSTDHSPTAGGFLGAQGASTLTIPYRVDATVRYDYDPISRTYARYQSNGTSFVREVDGANGVAIRASNVVVISTDVWVTQVIDDAGGAPSLDMRLTGTGHASIFRDGRRQEATWYRGSWFDPFTFYTDEGEKILLEPGQTWIHILPLDWTVPSN
;
A
#
# COMPACT_ATOMS: atom_id res chain seq x y z
N MET A 1 77.31 -1.84 -34.60
CA MET A 1 76.09 -2.56 -34.23
C MET A 1 75.66 -2.13 -32.85
N ILE A 2 74.68 -1.42 -32.84
CA ILE A 2 73.89 -0.65 -31.97
C ILE A 2 73.49 -1.38 -30.66
N ARG A 3 73.71 -0.80 -29.51
CA ARG A 3 72.84 -0.91 -28.34
C ARG A 3 72.87 0.42 -27.57
N ARG A 4 71.75 1.07 -27.56
CA ARG A 4 71.46 2.29 -26.81
C ARG A 4 71.18 1.94 -25.35
N LEU A 5 71.86 2.54 -24.42
CA LEU A 5 71.54 2.62 -23.01
C LEU A 5 70.63 3.84 -22.83
N VAL A 6 69.46 3.64 -22.29
CA VAL A 6 68.56 4.72 -21.84
C VAL A 6 68.68 4.83 -20.34
N THR A 7 69.20 5.94 -19.90
CA THR A 7 69.31 6.32 -18.48
C THR A 7 67.98 6.81 -17.97
N PHE A 8 67.43 6.19 -16.97
CA PHE A 8 66.19 6.61 -16.27
C PHE A 8 66.60 7.62 -15.18
N LEU A 9 66.24 8.88 -15.35
CA LEU A 9 66.23 9.86 -14.27
C LEU A 9 64.95 9.70 -13.47
N LEU A 10 65.04 9.25 -12.21
CA LEU A 10 64.02 9.30 -11.24
C LEU A 10 63.86 10.75 -10.73
N THR A 11 62.86 11.45 -11.20
CA THR A 11 62.38 12.68 -10.59
C THR A 11 61.32 12.29 -9.55
N VAL A 12 61.66 12.38 -8.25
CA VAL A 12 60.69 12.24 -7.15
C VAL A 12 59.85 13.51 -7.14
N ALA A 13 58.68 13.46 -7.77
CA ALA A 13 57.63 14.45 -7.56
C ALA A 13 56.91 14.07 -6.25
N VAL A 14 57.13 14.86 -5.20
CA VAL A 14 56.30 14.80 -3.99
C VAL A 14 54.91 15.36 -4.40
N CYS A 15 54.00 14.49 -4.82
CA CYS A 15 52.60 14.82 -4.86
C CYS A 15 52.10 14.95 -3.43
N ILE A 16 51.92 16.19 -2.97
CA ILE A 16 51.05 16.47 -1.84
C ILE A 16 49.62 16.14 -2.36
N VAL A 17 49.19 14.91 -2.05
CA VAL A 17 47.79 14.54 -2.20
C VAL A 17 47.07 15.30 -1.09
N TRP A 18 46.43 16.40 -1.47
CA TRP A 18 45.32 16.90 -0.68
C TRP A 18 44.27 15.79 -0.69
N VAL A 19 44.20 15.07 0.44
CA VAL A 19 43.00 14.26 0.74
C VAL A 19 41.90 15.28 0.96
N ILE A 20 41.19 15.60 -0.13
CA ILE A 20 39.87 16.17 -0.04
C ILE A 20 39.09 15.05 0.65
N PRO A 21 38.52 15.25 1.85
CA PRO A 21 37.60 14.26 2.39
C PRO A 21 36.54 14.05 1.31
N ALA A 22 36.36 12.81 0.89
CA ALA A 22 35.30 12.45 -0.04
C ALA A 22 34.02 13.05 0.54
N ALA A 23 33.40 13.96 -0.23
CA ALA A 23 32.12 14.48 0.15
C ALA A 23 31.23 13.25 0.31
N ASN A 24 30.76 12.99 1.53
CA ASN A 24 29.78 11.95 1.77
C ASN A 24 28.70 12.11 0.70
N PRO A 25 28.35 11.07 -0.06
CA PRO A 25 27.25 11.15 -0.99
C PRO A 25 26.02 11.53 -0.16
N ARG A 26 25.62 12.80 -0.27
CA ARG A 26 24.49 13.34 0.47
C ARG A 26 23.26 12.67 -0.08
N GLN A 27 22.68 11.82 0.72
CA GLN A 27 21.52 11.01 0.34
C GLN A 27 20.29 11.89 0.33
N SER A 28 19.64 11.92 -0.81
CA SER A 28 18.26 12.37 -0.90
C SER A 28 17.36 11.27 -0.38
N ILE A 29 16.49 11.59 0.55
CA ILE A 29 15.53 10.64 1.09
C ILE A 29 14.19 10.96 0.47
N ALA A 30 13.69 10.01 -0.34
CA ALA A 30 12.27 9.98 -0.65
C ALA A 30 11.50 9.93 0.67
N SER A 31 10.36 10.62 0.75
CA SER A 31 9.46 10.50 1.90
C SER A 31 9.23 9.01 2.16
N ALA A 32 9.40 8.59 3.41
CA ALA A 32 9.24 7.19 3.81
C ALA A 32 7.89 6.66 3.30
N GLN A 33 7.93 5.56 2.57
CA GLN A 33 6.73 4.84 2.15
C GLN A 33 6.41 3.79 3.22
N THR A 34 5.18 3.74 3.69
CA THR A 34 4.76 2.83 4.75
C THR A 34 4.50 1.44 4.19
N LEU A 35 5.16 0.43 4.72
CA LEU A 35 4.73 -0.96 4.60
C LEU A 35 3.63 -1.24 5.62
N ALA A 36 2.87 -2.29 5.42
CA ALA A 36 1.69 -2.63 6.23
C ALA A 36 1.93 -2.61 7.76
N ASN A 37 3.18 -2.71 8.24
CA ASN A 37 3.56 -2.64 9.65
C ASN A 37 4.95 -2.04 9.89
N GLY A 38 5.51 -1.26 8.94
CA GLY A 38 6.85 -0.69 9.12
C GLY A 38 7.17 0.44 8.14
N LEU A 39 8.04 1.34 8.58
CA LEU A 39 8.66 2.39 7.79
C LEU A 39 10.13 2.06 7.61
N VAL A 40 10.68 2.29 6.43
CA VAL A 40 12.10 2.12 6.19
C VAL A 40 12.69 3.39 5.61
N VAL A 41 13.81 3.80 6.14
CA VAL A 41 14.60 4.92 5.67
C VAL A 41 16.06 4.50 5.52
N SER A 42 16.75 5.14 4.59
CA SER A 42 18.18 4.93 4.33
C SER A 42 19.01 6.06 4.92
N GLY A 43 20.23 5.75 5.35
CA GLY A 43 21.15 6.75 5.86
C GLY A 43 22.49 6.14 6.30
N ASP A 44 23.52 6.95 6.41
CA ASP A 44 24.77 6.53 7.07
C ASP A 44 24.64 6.71 8.59
N PHE A 45 23.91 5.79 9.23
CA PHE A 45 23.64 5.84 10.67
C PHE A 45 24.88 5.57 11.50
N ARG A 46 25.91 4.94 10.93
CA ARG A 46 27.18 4.64 11.62
C ARG A 46 28.25 5.70 11.43
N GLY A 47 28.14 6.58 10.44
CA GLY A 47 29.22 7.44 10.01
C GLY A 47 30.36 6.66 9.33
N ALA A 48 29.98 5.59 8.62
CA ALA A 48 30.92 4.65 8.01
C ALA A 48 31.25 4.97 6.55
N GLY A 49 30.61 5.99 5.98
CA GLY A 49 30.77 6.40 4.59
C GLY A 49 29.99 5.54 3.59
N TYR A 50 29.03 4.74 4.07
CA TYR A 50 28.11 3.99 3.23
C TYR A 50 26.73 3.88 3.91
N THR A 51 25.72 3.57 3.13
CA THR A 51 24.32 3.55 3.58
C THR A 51 23.97 2.30 4.39
N GLN A 52 23.19 2.48 5.45
CA GLN A 52 22.43 1.43 6.12
C GLN A 52 20.94 1.67 5.97
N LEU A 53 20.11 0.69 6.34
CA LEU A 53 18.66 0.81 6.45
C LEU A 53 18.24 0.91 7.91
N ALA A 54 17.40 1.89 8.26
CA ALA A 54 16.70 1.89 9.53
C ALA A 54 15.25 1.45 9.28
N SER A 55 14.86 0.37 9.92
CA SER A 55 13.49 -0.17 9.92
C SER A 55 12.81 0.21 11.22
N LEU A 56 11.73 0.98 11.10
CA LEU A 56 10.86 1.35 12.22
C LEU A 56 9.64 0.46 12.17
N PHE A 57 9.33 -0.24 13.24
CA PHE A 57 8.18 -1.12 13.33
C PHE A 57 7.61 -1.14 14.74
N ASP A 58 6.30 -1.35 14.81
CA ASP A 58 5.58 -1.50 16.06
C ASP A 58 5.08 -2.95 16.16
N PRO A 59 5.79 -3.81 16.92
CA PRO A 59 5.34 -5.16 17.12
C PRO A 59 4.17 -5.14 18.11
N ALA A 60 2.96 -5.43 17.71
CA ALA A 60 1.76 -5.49 18.59
C ALA A 60 1.91 -6.38 19.87
N ASP A 61 3.12 -6.45 20.42
CA ASP A 61 3.51 -7.16 21.65
C ASP A 61 3.46 -6.25 22.89
N ASN A 62 2.90 -5.04 22.75
CA ASN A 62 2.83 -3.99 23.77
C ASN A 62 4.21 -3.46 24.24
N LEU A 63 5.26 -3.69 23.50
CA LEU A 63 6.60 -3.15 23.79
C LEU A 63 6.89 -1.85 23.02
N GLY A 64 5.92 -1.38 22.21
CA GLY A 64 5.96 -0.11 21.48
C GLY A 64 6.92 -0.10 20.28
N LEU A 65 7.15 1.09 19.73
CA LEU A 65 7.98 1.31 18.55
C LEU A 65 9.40 0.76 18.74
N ARG A 66 9.85 -0.06 17.79
CA ARG A 66 11.24 -0.50 17.67
C ARG A 66 11.89 0.07 16.43
N ILE A 67 13.19 0.35 16.53
CA ILE A 67 14.01 0.75 15.39
C ILE A 67 15.20 -0.19 15.32
N SER A 68 15.29 -0.92 14.19
CA SER A 68 16.43 -1.79 13.89
C SER A 68 17.21 -1.21 12.73
N VAL A 69 18.53 -1.23 12.84
CA VAL A 69 19.43 -0.88 11.74
C VAL A 69 19.93 -2.16 11.09
N LEU A 70 19.73 -2.24 9.77
CA LEU A 70 20.23 -3.31 8.93
C LEU A 70 21.52 -2.85 8.28
N ASP A 71 22.58 -3.61 8.50
CA ASP A 71 23.92 -3.31 8.04
C ASP A 71 24.58 -4.54 7.43
N LYS A 72 25.55 -4.32 6.54
CA LYS A 72 26.31 -5.40 5.93
C LYS A 72 27.13 -6.17 6.95
N THR A 73 27.21 -7.49 6.81
CA THR A 73 28.04 -8.37 7.62
C THR A 73 29.29 -8.77 6.87
N GLY A 74 30.48 -8.37 7.36
CA GLY A 74 31.77 -8.71 6.73
C GLY A 74 31.93 -8.09 5.34
N THR A 75 32.57 -8.83 4.42
CA THR A 75 32.83 -8.39 3.03
C THR A 75 31.73 -8.83 2.05
N GLY A 76 30.67 -9.49 2.54
CA GLY A 76 29.57 -9.99 1.74
C GLY A 76 28.37 -9.05 1.71
N ASP A 77 27.37 -9.43 0.88
CA ASP A 77 26.13 -8.65 0.70
C ASP A 77 25.03 -9.03 1.71
N GLN A 78 25.39 -9.79 2.74
CA GLN A 78 24.44 -10.19 3.77
C GLN A 78 24.21 -9.03 4.74
N LEU A 79 22.94 -8.75 5.02
CA LEU A 79 22.52 -7.75 5.99
C LEU A 79 22.18 -8.43 7.32
N ALA A 80 22.60 -7.85 8.42
CA ALA A 80 22.15 -8.22 9.76
C ALA A 80 21.38 -7.06 10.38
N ALA A 81 20.26 -7.37 10.99
CA ALA A 81 19.46 -6.41 11.73
C ALA A 81 19.95 -6.35 13.19
N THR A 82 20.15 -5.14 13.70
CA THR A 82 20.45 -4.90 15.11
C THR A 82 19.45 -3.89 15.64
N GLN A 83 18.74 -4.22 16.73
CA GLN A 83 17.82 -3.29 17.37
C GLN A 83 18.61 -2.16 18.05
N TRP A 84 18.33 -0.92 17.67
CA TRP A 84 18.97 0.29 18.17
C TRP A 84 18.10 1.11 19.11
N PHE A 85 16.78 0.89 19.07
CA PHE A 85 15.84 1.61 19.91
C PHE A 85 14.59 0.80 20.21
N THR A 86 13.98 1.04 21.39
CA THR A 86 12.62 0.65 21.74
C THR A 86 11.99 1.73 22.60
N SER A 87 10.73 2.08 22.31
CA SER A 87 10.03 3.14 23.03
C SER A 87 9.47 2.70 24.39
N GLY A 88 9.39 1.40 24.65
CA GLY A 88 8.62 0.85 25.77
C GLY A 88 7.10 0.86 25.50
N LEU A 89 6.32 0.40 26.48
CA LEU A 89 4.88 0.18 26.36
C LEU A 89 4.14 1.37 25.73
N ASP A 90 3.42 1.14 24.64
CA ASP A 90 2.39 1.97 23.96
C ASP A 90 2.66 3.49 23.87
N SER A 91 3.93 3.90 23.85
CA SER A 91 4.25 5.34 23.92
C SER A 91 4.28 6.05 22.57
N LEU A 92 4.50 5.35 21.46
CA LEU A 92 4.63 5.91 20.11
C LEU A 92 3.98 4.98 19.07
N ASP A 93 3.01 5.50 18.34
CA ASP A 93 2.29 4.82 17.27
C ASP A 93 2.92 5.17 15.91
N LEU A 94 3.44 4.17 15.21
CA LEU A 94 4.09 4.33 13.90
C LEU A 94 3.13 4.86 12.83
N GLY A 95 1.86 4.47 12.90
CA GLY A 95 0.81 4.94 11.99
C GLY A 95 0.53 6.45 12.11
N ARG A 96 1.05 7.12 13.13
CA ARG A 96 0.94 8.56 13.38
C ARG A 96 2.22 9.32 13.03
N MET A 97 3.11 8.73 12.22
CA MET A 97 4.42 9.30 11.90
C MET A 97 4.61 9.50 10.39
N LYS A 98 5.28 10.60 10.03
CA LYS A 98 6.03 10.74 8.77
C LYS A 98 7.49 10.85 9.15
N VAL A 99 8.34 9.99 8.61
CA VAL A 99 9.75 9.88 9.02
C VAL A 99 10.68 10.33 7.91
N ALA A 100 11.75 11.01 8.29
CA ALA A 100 12.87 11.34 7.43
C ALA A 100 14.20 11.11 8.19
N ALA A 101 15.30 11.08 7.47
CA ALA A 101 16.60 10.84 8.05
C ALA A 101 17.63 11.83 7.48
N THR A 102 18.46 12.41 8.34
CA THR A 102 19.55 13.31 7.97
C THR A 102 20.42 13.57 9.19
N ASP A 103 21.64 14.10 9.00
CA ASP A 103 22.49 14.54 10.11
C ASP A 103 21.98 15.86 10.69
N LEU A 104 21.26 15.79 11.82
CA LEU A 104 20.64 16.95 12.47
C LEU A 104 21.57 17.67 13.44
N ASN A 105 22.59 16.98 13.97
CA ASN A 105 23.50 17.52 14.99
C ASN A 105 24.91 17.84 14.46
N GLY A 106 25.20 17.52 13.19
CA GLY A 106 26.48 17.81 12.53
C GLY A 106 27.62 16.87 12.92
N ASP A 107 27.32 15.67 13.45
CA ASP A 107 28.31 14.71 13.90
C ASP A 107 28.76 13.71 12.81
N GLY A 108 28.26 13.87 11.60
CA GLY A 108 28.56 13.03 10.44
C GLY A 108 27.77 11.72 10.40
N LYS A 109 26.81 11.51 11.31
CA LYS A 109 25.92 10.35 11.30
C LYS A 109 24.50 10.78 10.96
N THR A 110 23.81 9.92 10.24
CA THR A 110 22.41 10.17 9.95
C THR A 110 21.54 9.92 11.18
N ASP A 111 20.72 10.91 11.55
CA ASP A 111 19.72 10.85 12.59
C ASP A 111 18.34 10.56 12.01
N LEU A 112 17.37 10.22 12.86
CA LEU A 112 15.97 10.07 12.48
C LEU A 112 15.13 11.21 13.04
N VAL A 113 14.16 11.66 12.25
CA VAL A 113 13.15 12.63 12.67
C VAL A 113 11.77 12.18 12.20
N ALA A 114 10.78 12.34 13.06
CA ALA A 114 9.39 12.06 12.73
C ALA A 114 8.48 13.25 13.03
N LEU A 115 7.64 13.62 12.07
CA LEU A 115 6.46 14.42 12.35
C LEU A 115 5.41 13.49 12.93
N TYR A 116 5.04 13.71 14.18
CA TYR A 116 4.10 12.88 14.93
C TYR A 116 2.75 13.59 15.06
N ASP A 117 1.66 12.88 14.80
CA ASP A 117 0.29 13.35 14.93
C ASP A 117 -0.20 13.20 16.39
N ASP A 118 -0.36 14.31 17.10
CA ASP A 118 -0.95 14.31 18.45
C ASP A 118 -2.49 14.32 18.42
N GLY A 119 -3.08 14.39 17.21
CA GLY A 119 -4.52 14.44 16.97
C GLY A 119 -5.05 15.84 16.71
N GLY A 120 -6.11 15.94 15.91
CA GLY A 120 -6.72 17.21 15.52
C GLY A 120 -5.78 18.08 14.69
N THR A 121 -5.36 19.24 15.27
CA THR A 121 -4.38 20.15 14.66
C THR A 121 -3.07 20.21 15.42
N SER A 122 -2.78 19.19 16.25
CA SER A 122 -1.57 19.16 17.07
C SER A 122 -0.57 18.17 16.51
N VAL A 123 0.68 18.63 16.34
CA VAL A 123 1.81 17.82 15.87
C VAL A 123 3.08 18.18 16.62
N ARG A 124 4.05 17.27 16.60
CA ARG A 124 5.40 17.51 17.12
C ARG A 124 6.47 16.82 16.25
N LEU A 125 7.69 17.35 16.28
CA LEU A 125 8.86 16.75 15.64
C LEU A 125 9.66 15.98 16.69
N LEU A 126 9.65 14.66 16.60
CA LEU A 126 10.39 13.73 17.43
C LEU A 126 11.73 13.43 16.77
N VAL A 127 12.81 13.32 17.56
CA VAL A 127 14.15 13.11 17.05
C VAL A 127 14.85 11.97 17.79
N TRP A 128 15.55 11.13 17.04
CA TRP A 128 16.44 10.07 17.50
C TRP A 128 17.84 10.34 16.94
N LEU A 129 18.77 10.75 17.80
CA LEU A 129 20.16 11.01 17.41
C LEU A 129 20.94 9.71 17.34
N SER A 130 21.65 9.49 16.25
CA SER A 130 22.49 8.31 16.08
C SER A 130 23.79 8.44 16.89
N THR A 131 24.14 7.38 17.62
CA THR A 131 25.46 7.24 18.26
C THR A 131 26.45 6.42 17.43
N GLY A 132 26.00 5.91 16.27
CA GLY A 132 26.74 4.96 15.44
C GLY A 132 26.51 3.48 15.84
N THR A 133 25.85 3.23 16.98
CA THR A 133 25.54 1.88 17.49
C THR A 133 24.17 1.78 18.16
N ALA A 134 23.52 2.91 18.40
CA ALA A 134 22.18 3.00 18.98
C ALA A 134 21.54 4.34 18.59
N PHE A 135 20.23 4.45 18.76
CA PHE A 135 19.51 5.71 18.68
C PHE A 135 19.22 6.26 20.08
N ASN A 136 19.62 7.51 20.32
CA ASN A 136 19.29 8.26 21.51
C ASN A 136 18.02 9.10 21.26
N PHE A 137 16.89 8.68 21.83
CA PHE A 137 15.64 9.40 21.71
C PHE A 137 15.64 10.65 22.58
N THR A 138 15.40 11.80 21.97
CA THR A 138 15.48 13.11 22.67
C THR A 138 14.26 13.43 23.52
N GLY A 139 13.27 12.54 23.57
CA GLY A 139 12.12 12.62 24.44
C GLY A 139 10.80 12.94 23.72
N THR A 140 9.70 12.63 24.39
CA THR A 140 8.34 12.75 23.85
C THR A 140 7.86 14.19 23.69
N ALA A 141 8.53 15.19 24.29
CA ALA A 141 8.21 16.61 24.08
C ALA A 141 8.50 17.05 22.64
N GLY A 142 9.46 16.36 21.96
CA GLY A 142 9.94 16.73 20.63
C GLY A 142 10.81 17.97 20.61
N TRP A 143 11.48 18.21 19.50
CA TRP A 143 12.29 19.41 19.28
C TRP A 143 11.45 20.61 18.81
N TRP A 144 10.24 20.37 18.38
CA TRP A 144 9.25 21.39 18.02
C TRP A 144 7.83 20.82 18.17
N ARG A 145 6.86 21.70 18.49
CA ARG A 145 5.44 21.36 18.60
C ARG A 145 4.56 22.49 18.10
N SER A 146 3.39 22.15 17.57
CA SER A 146 2.33 23.10 17.22
C SER A 146 0.96 22.50 17.51
N ASP A 147 0.02 23.34 17.96
CA ASP A 147 -1.39 23.00 18.15
C ASP A 147 -2.29 23.59 17.03
N SER A 148 -1.68 24.14 15.97
CA SER A 148 -2.37 24.72 14.82
C SER A 148 -1.87 24.17 13.47
N TYR A 149 -1.36 22.93 13.48
CA TYR A 149 -0.76 22.30 12.30
C TYR A 149 -1.36 20.90 12.11
N ALA A 150 -2.18 20.69 11.07
CA ALA A 150 -2.83 19.42 10.84
C ALA A 150 -1.88 18.40 10.14
N PHE A 151 -1.67 17.23 10.75
CA PHE A 151 -0.85 16.17 10.21
C PHE A 151 -1.31 15.71 8.81
N SER A 152 -2.61 15.55 8.59
CA SER A 152 -3.22 15.12 7.32
C SER A 152 -2.96 16.07 6.15
N ARG A 153 -2.66 17.37 6.45
CA ARG A 153 -2.32 18.36 5.44
C ARG A 153 -0.84 18.37 5.05
N THR A 154 0.03 17.68 5.78
CA THR A 154 1.44 17.53 5.42
C THR A 154 1.57 16.43 4.37
N LYS A 155 2.00 16.80 3.16
CA LYS A 155 2.13 15.89 2.01
C LYS A 155 3.52 15.26 1.91
N ALA A 156 4.56 15.96 2.38
CA ALA A 156 5.91 15.40 2.49
C ALA A 156 6.65 16.00 3.69
N LEU A 157 7.50 15.18 4.33
CA LEU A 157 8.54 15.57 5.26
C LEU A 157 9.87 15.27 4.56
N LEU A 158 10.64 16.31 4.25
CA LEU A 158 11.89 16.25 3.52
C LEU A 158 13.03 16.70 4.44
N ALA A 159 14.16 16.05 4.37
CA ALA A 159 15.33 16.37 5.19
C ALA A 159 16.57 16.58 4.32
N GLY A 160 17.40 17.55 4.64
CA GLY A 160 18.59 17.86 3.86
C GLY A 160 19.31 19.13 4.30
N SER A 161 20.39 19.47 3.59
CA SER A 161 21.23 20.64 3.83
C SER A 161 20.75 21.83 3.00
N PHE A 162 19.64 22.45 3.39
CA PHE A 162 19.03 23.53 2.59
C PHE A 162 19.67 24.90 2.82
N ALA A 163 20.18 25.18 4.02
CA ALA A 163 20.75 26.48 4.38
C ALA A 163 22.27 26.52 4.37
N GLY A 164 22.95 25.36 4.30
CA GLY A 164 24.42 25.29 4.31
C GLY A 164 25.06 25.71 5.64
N THR A 165 24.33 25.61 6.75
CA THR A 165 24.74 26.10 8.09
C THR A 165 25.54 25.09 8.92
N GLY A 166 25.84 23.91 8.36
CA GLY A 166 26.58 22.83 9.06
C GLY A 166 25.67 21.82 9.76
N HIS A 167 24.41 22.17 10.03
CA HIS A 167 23.35 21.25 10.46
C HIS A 167 22.31 21.14 9.36
N ASN A 168 21.79 19.95 9.13
CA ASN A 168 20.73 19.75 8.16
C ASN A 168 19.38 20.19 8.75
N GLY A 169 18.43 20.53 7.87
CA GLY A 169 17.10 21.00 8.24
C GLY A 169 16.00 20.17 7.64
N LEU A 170 14.75 20.60 7.87
CA LEU A 170 13.56 19.93 7.37
C LEU A 170 12.73 20.88 6.54
N LEU A 171 12.12 20.35 5.49
CA LEU A 171 11.05 21.01 4.75
C LEU A 171 9.77 20.19 4.91
N LEU A 172 8.70 20.83 5.33
CA LEU A 172 7.36 20.26 5.38
C LEU A 172 6.54 20.85 4.24
N VAL A 173 6.14 20.00 3.30
CA VAL A 173 5.21 20.38 2.24
C VAL A 173 3.78 20.27 2.77
N TYR A 174 3.10 21.41 2.88
CA TYR A 174 1.79 21.51 3.51
C TYR A 174 0.72 22.04 2.53
N GLN A 175 -0.42 21.37 2.47
CA GLN A 175 -1.53 21.72 1.60
C GLN A 175 -2.58 22.50 2.37
N TYR A 176 -2.77 23.77 2.01
CA TYR A 176 -3.89 24.61 2.49
C TYR A 176 -5.13 24.40 1.63
N ASP A 177 -6.26 24.95 2.09
CA ASP A 177 -7.51 24.91 1.34
C ASP A 177 -7.35 25.70 0.02
N GLY A 178 -8.10 25.27 -1.01
CA GLY A 178 -8.06 25.94 -2.31
C GLY A 178 -6.80 25.64 -3.13
N PHE A 179 -6.15 24.49 -2.93
CA PHE A 179 -4.94 24.08 -3.64
C PHE A 179 -3.79 25.10 -3.51
N ASP A 180 -3.60 25.62 -2.30
CA ASP A 180 -2.49 26.47 -1.91
C ASP A 180 -1.44 25.60 -1.20
N MET A 181 -0.30 25.35 -1.86
CA MET A 181 0.81 24.60 -1.29
C MET A 181 1.83 25.55 -0.69
N ARG A 182 2.20 25.31 0.58
CA ARG A 182 3.33 26.00 1.22
C ARG A 182 4.37 25.01 1.68
N VAL A 183 5.63 25.44 1.66
CA VAL A 183 6.75 24.68 2.18
C VAL A 183 7.29 25.40 3.40
N HIS A 184 7.24 24.74 4.55
CA HIS A 184 7.73 25.28 5.81
C HIS A 184 9.11 24.72 6.12
N TYR A 185 10.04 25.59 6.55
CA TYR A 185 11.40 25.24 6.87
C TYR A 185 11.64 25.23 8.38
N PHE A 186 12.34 24.18 8.81
CA PHE A 186 12.79 23.97 10.18
C PHE A 186 14.30 23.82 10.16
N GLU A 187 15.02 24.81 10.64
CA GLU A 187 16.47 24.76 10.75
C GLU A 187 16.89 24.05 12.03
N SER A 188 17.75 23.03 11.91
CA SER A 188 18.30 22.37 13.10
C SER A 188 19.38 23.22 13.75
N THR A 189 19.34 23.28 15.07
CA THR A 189 20.38 23.88 15.93
C THR A 189 21.32 22.82 16.51
N GLY A 190 21.13 21.54 16.12
CA GLY A 190 21.81 20.40 16.74
C GLY A 190 21.13 19.85 18.00
N SER A 191 20.14 20.58 18.57
CA SER A 191 19.40 20.17 19.78
C SER A 191 17.94 20.64 19.82
N SER A 192 17.52 21.42 18.83
CA SER A 192 16.13 21.90 18.66
C SER A 192 15.92 22.32 17.20
N PHE A 193 14.68 22.68 16.85
CA PHE A 193 14.38 23.31 15.57
C PHE A 193 13.99 24.77 15.73
N THR A 194 14.55 25.64 14.88
CA THR A 194 14.07 26.99 14.66
C THR A 194 13.08 26.97 13.50
N TYR A 195 11.85 27.40 13.76
CA TYR A 195 10.79 27.44 12.75
C TYR A 195 10.76 28.80 12.03
N GLY A 196 10.81 28.79 10.71
CA GLY A 196 10.85 29.98 9.85
C GLY A 196 9.52 30.76 9.76
N GLY A 197 8.47 30.34 10.46
CA GLY A 197 7.18 31.01 10.51
C GLY A 197 6.15 30.55 9.47
N ASN A 198 4.89 31.00 9.64
CA ASN A 198 3.72 30.52 8.89
C ASN A 198 3.69 30.89 7.39
N GLN A 199 4.50 31.85 6.96
CA GLN A 199 4.59 32.23 5.54
C GLN A 199 5.33 31.19 4.71
N GLY A 200 6.13 30.32 5.37
CA GLY A 200 6.93 29.31 4.70
C GLY A 200 8.10 29.90 3.90
N VAL A 201 8.90 29.03 3.33
CA VAL A 201 10.00 29.35 2.40
C VAL A 201 9.55 29.33 0.95
N TYR A 202 8.35 28.85 0.72
CA TYR A 202 7.67 28.83 -0.57
C TYR A 202 6.15 28.87 -0.36
N ASP A 203 5.47 29.61 -1.21
CA ASP A 203 4.01 29.73 -1.27
C ASP A 203 3.58 29.72 -2.74
N SER A 204 2.79 28.73 -3.14
CA SER A 204 2.31 28.62 -4.52
C SER A 204 1.22 29.62 -4.85
N GLY A 205 0.51 30.09 -3.83
CA GLY A 205 -0.76 30.81 -3.95
C GLY A 205 -1.95 29.91 -4.24
N PRO A 206 -3.16 30.42 -3.95
CA PRO A 206 -4.40 29.65 -4.14
C PRO A 206 -4.63 29.18 -5.58
N GLY A 207 -5.06 27.93 -5.74
CA GLY A 207 -5.39 27.33 -7.03
C GLY A 207 -4.21 26.96 -7.92
N GLN A 208 -2.97 27.14 -7.43
CA GLN A 208 -1.79 27.00 -8.27
C GLN A 208 -1.14 25.62 -8.18
N TYR A 209 -1.24 24.94 -7.01
CA TYR A 209 -0.53 23.69 -6.82
C TYR A 209 -1.23 22.74 -5.86
N ASP A 210 -1.66 21.61 -6.36
CA ASP A 210 -2.22 20.52 -5.56
C ASP A 210 -1.09 19.53 -5.21
N ALA A 211 -0.56 19.62 -3.99
CA ALA A 211 0.54 18.78 -3.55
C ALA A 211 0.18 17.29 -3.43
N THR A 212 -1.11 16.92 -3.47
CA THR A 212 -1.54 15.52 -3.51
C THR A 212 -1.21 14.85 -4.84
N ARG A 213 -1.01 15.64 -5.89
CA ARG A 213 -0.68 15.21 -7.24
C ARG A 213 0.83 15.23 -7.51
N ALA A 214 1.65 15.30 -6.47
CA ALA A 214 3.10 15.39 -6.58
C ALA A 214 3.82 14.30 -5.79
N ARG A 215 5.06 14.02 -6.20
CA ARG A 215 6.05 13.30 -5.39
C ARG A 215 7.26 14.21 -5.23
N PHE A 216 7.79 14.27 -4.01
CA PHE A 216 8.88 15.18 -3.66
C PHE A 216 10.10 14.39 -3.23
N VAL A 217 11.28 14.79 -3.73
CA VAL A 217 12.58 14.22 -3.36
C VAL A 217 13.62 15.32 -3.23
N VAL A 218 14.69 15.05 -2.50
CA VAL A 218 15.78 15.99 -2.22
C VAL A 218 17.07 15.53 -2.89
N GLY A 219 17.88 16.44 -3.38
CA GLY A 219 19.17 16.12 -3.97
C GLY A 219 19.82 17.30 -4.69
N HIS A 220 20.88 17.03 -5.44
CA HIS A 220 21.61 17.98 -6.29
C HIS A 220 21.25 17.76 -7.77
N PHE A 221 20.10 18.26 -8.23
CA PHE A 221 19.58 17.95 -9.57
C PHE A 221 20.16 18.81 -10.69
N THR A 222 20.63 20.02 -10.41
CA THR A 222 21.11 20.96 -11.43
C THR A 222 22.52 21.49 -11.14
N ARG A 223 23.10 21.11 -10.01
CA ARG A 223 24.46 21.47 -9.61
C ARG A 223 25.03 20.38 -8.66
N PRO A 224 26.33 20.08 -8.74
CA PRO A 224 26.93 18.96 -7.99
C PRO A 224 27.27 19.32 -6.52
N SER A 225 27.03 20.54 -6.10
CA SER A 225 27.38 21.01 -4.74
C SER A 225 26.55 22.23 -4.31
N GLY A 226 26.60 22.56 -3.03
CA GLY A 226 25.86 23.67 -2.43
C GLY A 226 24.66 23.18 -1.64
N PRO A 227 23.67 24.04 -1.33
CA PRO A 227 22.44 23.62 -0.67
C PRO A 227 21.68 22.59 -1.48
N ASP A 228 21.00 21.66 -0.79
CA ASP A 228 20.14 20.68 -1.42
C ASP A 228 18.96 21.35 -2.14
N GLN A 229 18.54 20.75 -3.24
CA GLN A 229 17.40 21.15 -4.05
C GLN A 229 16.23 20.19 -3.79
N VAL A 230 15.02 20.63 -4.09
CA VAL A 230 13.82 19.79 -4.05
C VAL A 230 13.35 19.55 -5.48
N ALA A 231 13.23 18.30 -5.90
CA ALA A 231 12.52 17.96 -7.11
C ALA A 231 11.09 17.54 -6.79
N SER A 232 10.14 18.03 -7.60
CA SER A 232 8.75 17.65 -7.55
C SER A 232 8.32 17.08 -8.88
N VAL A 233 7.88 15.84 -8.90
CA VAL A 233 7.24 15.23 -10.07
C VAL A 233 5.74 15.42 -9.91
N TYR A 234 5.16 16.29 -10.73
CA TYR A 234 3.76 16.73 -10.62
C TYR A 234 2.91 16.22 -11.79
N GLN A 235 1.75 15.65 -11.49
CA GLN A 235 0.81 15.17 -12.51
C GLN A 235 -0.32 16.16 -12.75
N TYR A 236 -0.50 16.56 -14.01
CA TYR A 236 -1.61 17.37 -14.47
C TYR A 236 -2.89 16.53 -14.73
N PRO A 237 -4.08 17.17 -14.85
CA PRO A 237 -5.34 16.45 -15.12
C PRO A 237 -5.36 15.64 -16.41
N ASP A 238 -4.54 16.01 -17.40
CA ASP A 238 -4.37 15.36 -18.70
C ASP A 238 -3.36 14.20 -18.68
N TYR A 239 -3.01 13.68 -17.51
CA TYR A 239 -2.00 12.63 -17.30
C TYR A 239 -0.62 12.98 -17.91
N LYS A 240 -0.31 14.25 -17.97
CA LYS A 240 1.02 14.76 -18.23
C LYS A 240 1.76 14.92 -16.91
N ILE A 241 3.03 14.54 -16.83
CA ILE A 241 3.86 14.89 -15.68
C ILE A 241 4.86 15.98 -16.04
N ARG A 242 5.18 16.80 -15.07
CA ARG A 242 6.25 17.79 -15.16
C ARG A 242 7.16 17.65 -13.93
N VAL A 243 8.46 17.73 -14.18
CA VAL A 243 9.47 17.77 -13.12
C VAL A 243 9.83 19.22 -12.86
N HIS A 244 9.55 19.67 -11.65
CA HIS A 244 9.99 20.97 -11.13
C HIS A 244 11.15 20.76 -10.18
N VAL A 245 12.18 21.57 -10.30
CA VAL A 245 13.29 21.64 -9.34
C VAL A 245 13.24 22.98 -8.66
N PHE A 246 13.29 22.97 -7.33
CA PHE A 246 13.32 24.17 -6.50
C PHE A 246 14.70 24.32 -5.89
N ASP A 247 15.28 25.48 -6.11
CA ASP A 247 16.57 25.87 -5.57
C ASP A 247 16.41 26.48 -4.18
N ALA A 248 17.19 26.04 -3.23
CA ALA A 248 17.29 26.65 -1.93
C ALA A 248 18.27 27.84 -2.02
N VAL A 249 17.77 29.06 -1.89
CA VAL A 249 18.54 30.30 -2.01
C VAL A 249 18.47 31.08 -0.71
N THR A 250 19.63 31.46 -0.19
CA THR A 250 19.71 32.37 0.96
C THR A 250 19.60 33.81 0.49
N LYS A 251 18.56 34.53 0.90
CA LYS A 251 18.44 35.98 0.60
C LYS A 251 19.23 36.81 1.60
N PRO A 252 19.90 37.89 1.16
CA PRO A 252 20.55 38.84 2.08
C PRO A 252 19.51 39.48 3.04
N LEU A 253 19.92 39.83 4.24
CA LEU A 253 19.13 40.39 5.35
C LEU A 253 18.43 41.74 5.09
N THR A 254 18.21 42.16 3.86
CA THR A 254 17.48 43.36 3.47
C THR A 254 15.99 43.10 3.18
N CYS A 255 15.40 42.10 3.81
CA CYS A 255 13.95 41.87 3.73
C CYS A 255 13.17 42.95 4.51
N PRO A 256 12.03 43.43 3.99
CA PRO A 256 11.14 44.30 4.81
C PRO A 256 10.70 43.56 6.07
N VAL A 257 10.55 44.27 7.17
CA VAL A 257 10.31 43.84 8.56
C VAL A 257 9.12 42.89 8.80
N VAL A 258 8.45 42.38 7.77
CA VAL A 258 7.23 41.56 7.87
C VAL A 258 7.50 40.05 7.73
N LEU A 259 8.71 39.64 7.31
CA LEU A 259 9.08 38.19 7.19
C LEU A 259 10.08 37.85 8.29
N THR A 260 9.56 37.45 9.46
CA THR A 260 10.37 36.78 10.50
C THR A 260 10.78 35.38 9.95
N GLY A 261 11.96 35.31 9.39
CA GLY A 261 12.49 34.11 8.71
C GLY A 261 13.27 34.46 7.46
N CYS A 262 13.88 35.62 7.40
CA CYS A 262 14.76 36.05 6.31
C CYS A 262 16.03 35.21 6.26
N GLY A 263 16.02 34.14 5.49
CA GLY A 263 17.19 33.30 5.29
C GLY A 263 17.00 32.43 4.06
N LEU A 264 16.08 31.48 4.09
CA LEU A 264 15.86 30.52 3.03
C LEU A 264 14.63 30.87 2.20
N VAL A 265 14.74 30.75 0.87
CA VAL A 265 13.61 30.79 -0.07
C VAL A 265 13.80 29.69 -1.08
N LEU A 266 12.74 28.96 -1.39
CA LEU A 266 12.74 28.03 -2.52
C LEU A 266 12.30 28.77 -3.79
N VAL A 267 13.12 28.67 -4.82
CA VAL A 267 12.88 29.30 -6.12
C VAL A 267 12.83 28.22 -7.19
N PRO A 268 11.75 28.11 -7.98
CA PRO A 268 11.69 27.12 -9.03
C PRO A 268 12.72 27.45 -10.14
N VAL A 269 13.55 26.46 -10.46
CA VAL A 269 14.48 26.52 -11.60
C VAL A 269 13.66 26.54 -12.90
N ASN A 270 13.95 27.46 -13.80
CA ASN A 270 13.18 27.70 -15.04
C ASN A 270 11.71 28.12 -14.78
N GLY A 271 11.39 28.63 -13.58
CA GLY A 271 10.04 29.01 -13.21
C GLY A 271 9.06 27.81 -13.27
N TRP A 272 7.81 28.07 -13.65
CA TRP A 272 6.77 27.04 -13.72
C TRP A 272 6.80 26.15 -14.98
N THR A 273 7.71 26.40 -15.91
CA THR A 273 7.89 25.52 -17.08
C THR A 273 8.50 24.19 -16.71
N GLY A 274 9.13 24.10 -15.52
CA GLY A 274 9.83 22.91 -15.06
C GLY A 274 11.14 22.66 -15.82
N VAL A 275 11.82 21.59 -15.46
CA VAL A 275 13.05 21.16 -16.14
C VAL A 275 12.77 20.12 -17.22
N TRP A 276 11.68 19.39 -17.09
CA TRP A 276 11.20 18.40 -18.04
C TRP A 276 9.68 18.21 -17.98
N GLU A 277 9.08 17.82 -19.12
CA GLU A 277 7.64 17.55 -19.23
C GLU A 277 7.40 16.36 -20.17
N SER A 278 6.45 15.46 -19.79
CA SER A 278 6.02 14.37 -20.66
C SER A 278 4.98 14.82 -21.69
N ALA A 279 4.71 13.98 -22.69
CA ALA A 279 3.51 14.12 -23.52
C ALA A 279 2.24 13.85 -22.69
N GLU A 280 1.09 14.27 -23.22
CA GLU A 280 -0.24 13.99 -22.62
C GLU A 280 -0.55 12.48 -22.61
N ASN A 281 -1.28 12.02 -21.59
CA ASN A 281 -1.72 10.64 -21.42
C ASN A 281 -0.58 9.60 -21.44
N THR A 282 0.64 9.99 -21.06
CA THR A 282 1.81 9.09 -21.12
C THR A 282 2.22 8.55 -19.75
N TYR A 283 1.77 9.18 -18.64
CA TYR A 283 2.30 8.86 -17.33
C TYR A 283 1.24 9.01 -16.23
N ASP A 284 1.06 7.96 -15.43
CA ASP A 284 0.17 7.96 -14.28
C ASP A 284 0.98 7.83 -12.99
N LEU A 285 1.04 8.92 -12.21
CA LEU A 285 1.85 9.00 -10.99
C LEU A 285 1.34 8.06 -9.88
N SER A 286 0.06 7.66 -9.91
CA SER A 286 -0.49 6.67 -8.99
C SER A 286 0.12 5.27 -9.17
N ARG A 287 0.70 5.01 -10.35
CA ARG A 287 1.35 3.75 -10.72
C ARG A 287 2.88 3.83 -10.61
N THR A 288 3.38 4.81 -9.84
CA THR A 288 4.80 5.17 -9.85
C THR A 288 5.38 5.23 -8.45
N LYS A 289 6.58 4.67 -8.28
CA LYS A 289 7.44 4.90 -7.11
C LYS A 289 8.70 5.60 -7.60
N ILE A 290 9.11 6.67 -6.91
CA ILE A 290 10.24 7.50 -7.30
C ILE A 290 11.28 7.50 -6.19
N VAL A 291 12.53 7.27 -6.57
CA VAL A 291 13.70 7.40 -5.70
C VAL A 291 14.75 8.26 -6.39
N ALA A 292 15.65 8.84 -5.60
CA ALA A 292 16.65 9.76 -6.08
C ALA A 292 18.02 9.43 -5.50
N ALA A 293 19.04 9.38 -6.34
CA ALA A 293 20.45 9.26 -5.98
C ALA A 293 21.32 9.61 -7.21
N ASP A 294 22.63 9.74 -7.03
CA ASP A 294 23.58 9.80 -8.13
C ASP A 294 23.82 8.37 -8.65
N PHE A 295 23.07 7.95 -9.68
CA PHE A 295 23.15 6.59 -10.21
C PHE A 295 24.24 6.41 -11.28
N ASP A 296 24.81 7.48 -11.81
CA ASP A 296 25.82 7.40 -12.87
C ASP A 296 27.18 8.01 -12.50
N GLY A 297 27.31 8.53 -11.27
CA GLY A 297 28.56 9.01 -10.69
C GLY A 297 29.01 10.38 -11.22
N ASP A 298 28.09 11.17 -11.77
CA ASP A 298 28.36 12.52 -12.26
C ASP A 298 28.22 13.61 -11.19
N HIS A 299 27.93 13.20 -9.94
CA HIS A 299 27.68 14.02 -8.77
C HIS A 299 26.38 14.84 -8.84
N LEU A 300 25.51 14.58 -9.78
CA LEU A 300 24.14 15.07 -9.80
C LEU A 300 23.19 13.98 -9.34
N THR A 301 22.10 14.40 -8.74
CA THR A 301 21.06 13.46 -8.30
C THR A 301 20.11 13.17 -9.45
N ASP A 302 20.08 11.93 -9.88
CA ASP A 302 19.11 11.40 -10.84
C ASP A 302 17.79 11.00 -10.15
N LEU A 303 16.73 10.80 -10.97
CA LEU A 303 15.50 10.16 -10.51
C LEU A 303 15.35 8.80 -11.17
N LEU A 304 15.07 7.77 -10.39
CA LEU A 304 14.55 6.52 -10.90
C LEU A 304 13.07 6.41 -10.61
N SER A 305 12.30 6.21 -11.67
CA SER A 305 10.87 5.97 -11.61
C SER A 305 10.58 4.52 -11.93
N PHE A 306 10.06 3.82 -10.96
CA PHE A 306 9.49 2.48 -11.13
C PHE A 306 8.04 2.65 -11.55
N TYR A 307 7.71 2.26 -12.77
CA TYR A 307 6.37 2.39 -13.32
C TYR A 307 5.72 1.01 -13.50
N TRP A 308 4.56 0.82 -12.91
CA TRP A 308 3.82 -0.43 -12.99
C TRP A 308 2.83 -0.41 -14.15
N TYR A 309 3.01 -1.30 -15.11
CA TYR A 309 2.18 -1.41 -16.32
C TYR A 309 0.94 -2.30 -16.09
N SER A 310 -0.05 -2.16 -16.99
CA SER A 310 -1.31 -2.90 -16.90
C SER A 310 -1.17 -4.41 -17.12
N ASP A 311 -0.07 -4.85 -17.72
CA ASP A 311 0.28 -6.26 -17.88
C ASP A 311 0.93 -6.88 -16.63
N GLY A 312 1.11 -6.08 -15.57
CA GLY A 312 1.75 -6.48 -14.32
C GLY A 312 3.28 -6.37 -14.33
N SER A 313 3.89 -5.90 -15.42
CA SER A 313 5.33 -5.62 -15.47
C SER A 313 5.66 -4.31 -14.76
N VAL A 314 6.89 -4.19 -14.26
CA VAL A 314 7.42 -2.94 -13.70
C VAL A 314 8.63 -2.52 -14.52
N HIS A 315 8.58 -1.36 -15.14
CA HIS A 315 9.71 -0.79 -15.84
C HIS A 315 10.35 0.31 -14.98
N VAL A 316 11.67 0.35 -15.00
CA VAL A 316 12.47 1.36 -14.31
C VAL A 316 12.94 2.37 -15.32
N HIS A 317 12.55 3.63 -15.12
CA HIS A 317 12.89 4.72 -16.01
C HIS A 317 13.86 5.66 -15.32
N LEU A 318 14.94 6.03 -16.01
CA LEU A 318 15.95 6.96 -15.53
C LEU A 318 15.66 8.38 -16.07
N PHE A 319 15.51 9.33 -15.17
CA PHE A 319 15.52 10.76 -15.44
C PHE A 319 16.91 11.29 -15.08
N ASN A 320 17.78 11.45 -16.07
CA ASN A 320 19.18 11.77 -15.86
C ASN A 320 19.39 13.27 -15.65
N ALA A 321 20.02 13.65 -14.56
CA ALA A 321 20.20 15.04 -14.14
C ALA A 321 21.11 15.82 -15.10
N ALA A 322 22.18 15.22 -15.60
CA ALA A 322 23.05 15.84 -16.62
C ALA A 322 22.32 16.19 -17.93
N LYS A 323 21.15 15.59 -18.15
CA LYS A 323 20.26 15.86 -19.29
C LYS A 323 19.01 16.63 -18.89
N SER A 324 19.09 17.45 -17.85
CA SER A 324 17.97 18.24 -17.32
C SER A 324 16.80 17.38 -16.86
N LEU A 325 17.07 16.22 -16.24
CA LEU A 325 16.08 15.22 -15.86
C LEU A 325 15.20 14.76 -17.03
N ALA A 326 15.75 14.79 -18.24
CA ALA A 326 15.05 14.25 -19.39
C ALA A 326 14.97 12.73 -19.31
N PHE A 327 13.81 12.23 -19.63
CA PHE A 327 13.54 10.81 -19.80
C PHE A 327 14.31 10.28 -21.04
N THR A 328 15.24 9.37 -20.82
CA THR A 328 16.19 8.99 -21.86
C THR A 328 15.91 7.66 -22.54
N ASP A 329 15.04 6.82 -21.94
CA ASP A 329 14.74 5.51 -22.48
C ASP A 329 13.24 5.17 -22.36
N PRO A 330 12.48 5.17 -23.48
CA PRO A 330 11.05 4.88 -23.46
C PRO A 330 10.73 3.42 -23.04
N ASN A 331 11.68 2.48 -23.15
CA ASN A 331 11.49 1.09 -22.74
C ASN A 331 11.93 0.81 -21.29
N GLY A 332 12.52 1.83 -20.64
CA GLY A 332 13.13 1.71 -19.32
C GLY A 332 14.54 1.14 -19.34
N VAL A 333 15.31 1.50 -18.31
CA VAL A 333 16.69 1.00 -18.10
C VAL A 333 16.70 -0.42 -17.51
N ALA A 334 15.57 -0.86 -16.93
CA ALA A 334 15.35 -2.21 -16.44
C ALA A 334 13.86 -2.55 -16.50
N THR A 335 13.56 -3.85 -16.57
CA THR A 335 12.18 -4.35 -16.57
C THR A 335 12.10 -5.58 -15.67
N PHE A 336 11.14 -5.58 -14.74
CA PHE A 336 10.71 -6.75 -14.03
C PHE A 336 9.57 -7.40 -14.80
N ALA A 337 9.67 -8.69 -15.04
CA ALA A 337 8.61 -9.44 -15.74
C ALA A 337 7.27 -9.33 -14.99
N PRO A 338 6.13 -9.52 -15.67
CA PRO A 338 4.82 -9.46 -15.03
C PRO A 338 4.77 -10.26 -13.73
N PHE A 339 4.27 -9.62 -12.68
CA PHE A 339 4.06 -10.21 -11.34
C PHE A 339 5.32 -10.75 -10.61
N THR A 340 6.52 -10.45 -11.09
CA THR A 340 7.77 -10.83 -10.39
C THR A 340 8.12 -9.88 -9.26
N MET A 341 7.59 -8.65 -9.28
CA MET A 341 7.67 -7.67 -8.20
C MET A 341 6.26 -7.44 -7.64
N PRO A 342 5.97 -7.84 -6.39
CA PRO A 342 4.69 -7.51 -5.73
C PRO A 342 4.63 -6.00 -5.48
N TRP A 343 4.14 -5.26 -6.47
CA TRP A 343 4.24 -3.81 -6.57
C TRP A 343 3.82 -3.06 -5.32
N LEU A 344 2.64 -3.42 -4.79
CA LEU A 344 2.05 -2.73 -3.64
C LEU A 344 2.70 -3.12 -2.30
N GLN A 345 3.35 -4.29 -2.26
CA GLN A 345 4.03 -4.83 -1.07
C GLN A 345 5.52 -4.50 -1.04
N THR A 346 6.03 -3.80 -2.06
CA THR A 346 7.46 -3.50 -2.19
C THR A 346 7.72 -2.03 -1.91
N GLN A 347 8.56 -1.72 -0.92
CA GLN A 347 9.22 -0.42 -0.79
C GLN A 347 10.50 -0.39 -1.58
N ILE A 348 10.86 0.79 -2.07
CA ILE A 348 12.11 1.01 -2.79
C ILE A 348 12.80 2.22 -2.14
N VAL A 349 14.03 2.05 -1.75
CA VAL A 349 14.87 3.12 -1.19
C VAL A 349 16.21 3.15 -1.92
N ALA A 350 16.76 4.34 -2.09
CA ALA A 350 18.07 4.53 -2.70
C ALA A 350 19.14 4.81 -1.64
N GLY A 351 20.39 4.46 -1.95
CA GLY A 351 21.53 4.73 -1.11
C GLY A 351 22.80 4.12 -1.68
N ASP A 352 23.96 4.50 -1.20
CA ASP A 352 25.24 3.89 -1.56
C ASP A 352 25.55 2.77 -0.54
N TRP A 353 25.13 1.53 -0.83
CA TRP A 353 25.22 0.39 0.11
C TRP A 353 26.63 -0.21 0.18
N ASN A 354 27.44 0.00 -0.84
CA ASN A 354 28.79 -0.56 -0.91
C ASN A 354 29.88 0.47 -0.63
N GLY A 355 29.59 1.77 -0.67
CA GLY A 355 30.51 2.85 -0.43
C GLY A 355 31.36 3.20 -1.65
N ASP A 356 30.88 2.91 -2.88
CA ASP A 356 31.62 3.20 -4.12
C ASP A 356 31.31 4.57 -4.72
N GLY A 357 30.41 5.32 -4.11
CA GLY A 357 29.99 6.66 -4.51
C GLY A 357 28.83 6.69 -5.51
N PHE A 358 28.35 5.54 -5.96
CA PHE A 358 27.18 5.44 -6.82
C PHE A 358 25.92 5.10 -6.02
N GLY A 359 24.80 5.62 -6.44
CA GLY A 359 23.50 5.29 -5.84
C GLY A 359 23.07 3.88 -6.20
N ASP A 360 22.88 3.06 -5.20
CA ASP A 360 22.30 1.72 -5.30
C ASP A 360 20.82 1.75 -4.92
N LEU A 361 20.13 0.61 -5.02
CA LEU A 361 18.74 0.43 -4.64
C LEU A 361 18.60 -0.69 -3.62
N ALA A 362 17.74 -0.49 -2.62
CA ALA A 362 17.19 -1.57 -1.83
C ALA A 362 15.68 -1.67 -2.08
N THR A 363 15.22 -2.88 -2.33
CA THR A 363 13.80 -3.23 -2.40
C THR A 363 13.42 -4.03 -1.17
N LEU A 364 12.37 -3.62 -0.48
CA LEU A 364 11.83 -4.33 0.66
C LEU A 364 10.44 -4.80 0.29
N THR A 365 10.25 -6.09 0.22
CA THR A 365 8.98 -6.72 -0.17
C THR A 365 8.42 -7.48 1.01
N SER A 366 7.26 -7.06 1.50
CA SER A 366 6.50 -7.84 2.49
C SER A 366 5.78 -8.97 1.80
N LEU A 367 6.01 -10.20 2.24
CA LEU A 367 5.34 -11.38 1.73
C LEU A 367 4.10 -11.71 2.57
N ASP A 368 3.19 -12.49 1.98
CA ASP A 368 1.92 -12.89 2.62
C ASP A 368 2.13 -13.79 3.84
N ASP A 369 3.29 -14.44 3.97
CA ASP A 369 3.69 -15.21 5.15
C ASP A 369 4.19 -14.34 6.32
N GLY A 370 4.22 -13.01 6.11
CA GLY A 370 4.70 -12.03 7.08
C GLY A 370 6.21 -11.84 7.10
N SER A 371 6.95 -12.53 6.25
CA SER A 371 8.39 -12.26 6.05
C SER A 371 8.60 -11.01 5.19
N THR A 372 9.74 -10.35 5.37
CA THR A 372 10.20 -9.29 4.46
C THR A 372 11.42 -9.75 3.72
N HIS A 373 11.35 -9.73 2.39
CA HIS A 373 12.50 -9.93 1.54
C HIS A 373 13.15 -8.58 1.25
N ILE A 374 14.45 -8.50 1.47
CA ILE A 374 15.27 -7.36 1.14
C ILE A 374 16.16 -7.75 -0.03
N GLY A 375 16.02 -7.04 -1.15
CA GLY A 375 16.89 -7.14 -2.31
C GLY A 375 17.76 -5.89 -2.40
N VAL A 376 19.08 -6.03 -2.51
CA VAL A 376 19.98 -4.92 -2.82
C VAL A 376 20.41 -5.03 -4.28
N LEU A 377 20.26 -3.96 -5.00
CA LEU A 377 20.52 -3.85 -6.42
C LEU A 377 21.60 -2.78 -6.60
N ARG A 378 22.81 -3.21 -6.94
CA ARG A 378 23.95 -2.30 -7.08
C ARG A 378 23.98 -1.67 -8.46
N SER A 379 24.19 -0.36 -8.50
CA SER A 379 24.69 0.29 -9.70
C SER A 379 26.18 -0.11 -9.90
N ASN A 380 26.63 -0.16 -11.11
CA ASN A 380 28.04 -0.36 -11.38
C ASN A 380 28.51 0.67 -12.43
N ALA A 381 29.80 0.92 -12.46
CA ALA A 381 30.45 1.87 -13.38
C ALA A 381 30.19 1.61 -14.89
N ALA A 382 29.45 0.55 -15.24
CA ALA A 382 29.02 0.26 -16.61
C ALA A 382 27.94 1.21 -17.16
N PHE A 383 27.49 2.17 -16.37
CA PHE A 383 26.65 3.28 -16.84
C PHE A 383 27.39 4.25 -17.78
N VAL A 384 28.69 4.13 -17.99
CA VAL A 384 29.49 5.03 -18.82
C VAL A 384 29.56 4.52 -20.27
N GLY A 385 28.74 5.08 -21.17
CA GLY A 385 29.05 5.13 -22.63
C GLY A 385 28.38 4.11 -23.57
N GLY A 386 27.32 3.40 -23.18
CA GLY A 386 26.57 2.50 -24.09
C GLY A 386 25.06 2.47 -23.77
N PRO A 387 24.22 1.69 -24.51
CA PRO A 387 22.86 1.42 -24.05
C PRO A 387 22.93 0.71 -22.70
N ARG A 388 22.58 1.46 -21.67
CA ARG A 388 22.85 1.15 -20.26
C ARG A 388 21.83 0.14 -19.77
N THR A 389 22.24 -1.08 -19.59
CA THR A 389 21.51 -2.09 -18.82
C THR A 389 22.00 -2.02 -17.39
N LEU A 390 21.12 -1.66 -16.46
CA LEU A 390 21.33 -1.95 -15.03
C LEU A 390 21.59 -3.47 -14.93
N GLN A 391 22.84 -3.86 -14.72
CA GLN A 391 23.16 -5.26 -14.47
C GLN A 391 22.84 -5.53 -13.00
N TRP A 392 21.69 -6.09 -12.79
CA TRP A 392 21.30 -6.66 -11.52
C TRP A 392 22.22 -7.84 -11.23
N SER A 393 23.00 -7.79 -10.17
CA SER A 393 23.57 -9.01 -9.61
C SER A 393 22.40 -9.81 -9.05
N ALA A 394 21.78 -10.59 -9.94
CA ALA A 394 20.67 -11.48 -9.59
C ALA A 394 21.12 -12.41 -8.45
N ASN A 395 20.23 -12.61 -7.49
CA ASN A 395 20.18 -13.71 -6.54
C ASN A 395 20.87 -13.55 -5.18
N GLN A 396 20.81 -12.40 -4.54
CA GLN A 396 20.97 -12.43 -3.08
C GLN A 396 19.74 -11.83 -2.40
N TRP A 397 18.66 -12.62 -2.38
CA TRP A 397 17.58 -12.39 -1.46
C TRP A 397 18.07 -12.73 -0.06
N VAL A 398 18.34 -11.75 0.75
CA VAL A 398 18.63 -11.95 2.17
C VAL A 398 17.28 -12.00 2.86
N THR A 399 16.90 -13.19 3.32
CA THR A 399 15.79 -13.31 4.27
C THR A 399 16.29 -12.68 5.57
N ALA A 400 15.97 -11.43 5.83
CA ALA A 400 16.19 -10.85 7.14
C ALA A 400 15.35 -11.66 8.14
N ALA A 401 16.00 -12.13 9.20
CA ALA A 401 15.35 -12.88 10.25
C ALA A 401 14.09 -12.17 10.77
N ALA A 402 13.14 -12.94 11.24
CA ALA A 402 11.77 -12.63 11.63
C ALA A 402 11.49 -11.37 12.49
N ASP A 403 12.50 -10.60 12.84
CA ASP A 403 12.40 -9.44 13.72
C ASP A 403 12.08 -8.11 12.98
N VAL A 404 12.07 -8.10 11.64
CA VAL A 404 11.88 -6.87 10.85
C VAL A 404 10.41 -6.70 10.41
N VAL A 405 9.63 -7.75 10.38
CA VAL A 405 8.19 -7.72 10.06
C VAL A 405 7.42 -8.62 11.00
N GLN A 406 6.37 -8.08 11.56
CA GLN A 406 5.44 -8.90 12.32
C GLN A 406 4.69 -9.85 11.38
N PRO A 407 4.66 -11.16 11.64
CA PRO A 407 3.86 -12.07 10.84
C PRO A 407 2.39 -11.64 10.93
N ALA A 408 1.73 -11.53 9.78
CA ALA A 408 0.28 -11.70 9.75
C ALA A 408 -0.05 -12.92 10.60
N CYS A 409 -1.18 -12.89 11.30
CA CYS A 409 -1.52 -14.00 12.21
C CYS A 409 -1.46 -15.35 11.47
N THR A 410 -0.32 -16.05 11.57
CA THR A 410 -0.10 -17.34 10.92
C THR A 410 -1.00 -18.44 11.50
N ALA A 411 -1.50 -18.21 12.71
CA ALA A 411 -2.44 -19.05 13.41
C ALA A 411 -3.89 -18.55 13.32
N CYS A 412 -4.25 -17.77 12.27
CA CYS A 412 -5.61 -17.28 12.04
C CYS A 412 -6.21 -17.88 10.77
N TRP A 413 -7.54 -17.92 10.71
CA TRP A 413 -8.27 -18.30 9.53
C TRP A 413 -8.04 -17.28 8.39
N PRO A 414 -7.71 -17.74 7.18
CA PRO A 414 -7.34 -16.87 6.06
C PRO A 414 -8.39 -15.83 5.66
N LEU A 415 -9.70 -16.14 5.80
CA LEU A 415 -10.79 -15.31 5.31
C LEU A 415 -11.41 -14.38 6.36
N ASN A 416 -11.14 -14.60 7.66
CA ASN A 416 -11.76 -13.80 8.72
C ASN A 416 -10.78 -13.32 9.80
N GLY A 417 -9.51 -13.69 9.76
CA GLY A 417 -8.49 -13.22 10.71
C GLY A 417 -8.66 -13.71 12.15
N ILE A 418 -9.67 -14.55 12.45
CA ILE A 418 -9.91 -15.07 13.79
C ILE A 418 -8.89 -16.18 14.10
N ALA A 419 -8.39 -16.21 15.35
CA ALA A 419 -7.41 -17.20 15.79
C ALA A 419 -7.91 -18.65 15.56
N MET A 420 -7.03 -19.48 15.00
CA MET A 420 -7.32 -20.89 14.74
C MET A 420 -6.97 -21.76 15.94
N GLY A 421 -7.97 -22.55 16.39
CA GLY A 421 -7.76 -23.64 17.34
C GLY A 421 -7.50 -25.01 16.68
N SER A 422 -7.35 -25.10 15.34
CA SER A 422 -7.32 -26.36 14.62
C SER A 422 -6.40 -26.37 13.41
N THR A 423 -6.04 -27.58 12.94
CA THR A 423 -5.18 -27.85 11.76
C THR A 423 -5.93 -27.80 10.42
N LEU A 424 -7.15 -27.23 10.37
CA LEU A 424 -8.02 -27.29 9.17
C LEU A 424 -7.87 -26.11 8.20
N ALA A 425 -6.89 -25.22 8.40
CA ALA A 425 -6.72 -24.00 7.59
C ALA A 425 -6.49 -24.25 6.10
N ASN A 426 -5.97 -25.40 5.73
CA ASN A 426 -5.67 -25.78 4.35
C ASN A 426 -6.77 -26.61 3.69
N ARG A 427 -7.95 -26.74 4.30
CA ARG A 427 -9.12 -27.29 3.61
C ARG A 427 -9.69 -26.26 2.61
N ARG A 428 -10.30 -26.74 1.52
CA ARG A 428 -10.92 -25.84 0.55
C ARG A 428 -12.10 -25.06 1.16
N VAL A 429 -12.25 -23.81 0.73
CA VAL A 429 -13.37 -22.95 1.11
C VAL A 429 -14.62 -23.41 0.33
N LEU A 430 -15.77 -23.50 0.99
CA LEU A 430 -17.05 -23.69 0.32
C LEU A 430 -17.58 -22.32 -0.13
N ALA A 431 -17.64 -22.08 -1.43
CA ALA A 431 -18.17 -20.85 -2.05
C ALA A 431 -19.62 -21.13 -2.52
N VAL A 432 -20.60 -20.82 -1.67
CA VAL A 432 -22.00 -21.18 -1.92
C VAL A 432 -22.77 -20.01 -2.50
N LYS A 433 -23.37 -20.22 -3.67
CA LYS A 433 -24.24 -19.22 -4.29
C LYS A 433 -25.62 -19.22 -3.63
N ILE A 434 -25.97 -18.11 -2.96
CA ILE A 434 -27.21 -17.95 -2.19
C ILE A 434 -28.13 -16.94 -2.86
N ASP A 435 -29.41 -17.28 -2.89
CA ASP A 435 -30.51 -16.45 -3.42
C ASP A 435 -30.77 -15.24 -2.51
N ASN A 436 -30.96 -14.06 -3.07
CA ASN A 436 -31.32 -12.86 -2.32
C ASN A 436 -32.67 -12.25 -2.76
N ALA A 437 -33.48 -13.00 -3.49
CA ALA A 437 -34.83 -12.56 -3.78
C ALA A 437 -35.66 -12.38 -2.48
N PRO A 438 -36.59 -11.43 -2.39
CA PRO A 438 -37.42 -11.24 -1.18
C PRO A 438 -38.07 -12.53 -0.67
N THR A 439 -38.49 -13.41 -1.58
CA THR A 439 -39.12 -14.72 -1.27
C THR A 439 -38.11 -15.78 -0.78
N ALA A 440 -36.80 -15.53 -0.90
CA ALA A 440 -35.77 -16.42 -0.41
C ALA A 440 -35.30 -16.07 1.02
N ARG A 441 -35.72 -14.91 1.54
CA ARG A 441 -35.35 -14.44 2.88
C ARG A 441 -36.25 -15.00 3.96
N PRO A 442 -35.78 -15.23 5.21
CA PRO A 442 -34.40 -15.05 5.66
C PRO A 442 -33.43 -16.05 5.02
N HIS A 443 -32.13 -15.67 4.95
CA HIS A 443 -31.06 -16.57 4.53
C HIS A 443 -30.75 -17.56 5.67
N TRP A 444 -30.28 -18.75 5.31
CA TRP A 444 -29.94 -19.79 6.27
C TRP A 444 -28.45 -20.14 6.22
N GLY A 445 -27.79 -20.15 7.38
CA GLY A 445 -26.38 -20.47 7.56
C GLY A 445 -25.43 -19.30 7.32
N ILE A 446 -25.93 -18.14 6.89
CA ILE A 446 -25.08 -17.02 6.44
C ILE A 446 -24.34 -16.32 7.61
N SER A 447 -24.86 -16.41 8.85
CA SER A 447 -24.20 -15.89 10.04
C SER A 447 -22.89 -16.61 10.36
N GLN A 448 -22.67 -17.79 9.80
CA GLN A 448 -21.48 -18.62 9.97
C GLN A 448 -20.51 -18.53 8.78
N ALA A 449 -20.81 -17.71 7.78
CA ALA A 449 -19.86 -17.44 6.70
C ALA A 449 -18.70 -16.58 7.20
N ASP A 450 -17.49 -16.85 6.73
CA ASP A 450 -16.32 -16.03 7.00
C ASP A 450 -16.37 -14.71 6.21
N MET A 451 -16.86 -14.79 4.98
CA MET A 451 -16.99 -13.68 4.07
C MET A 451 -18.22 -13.85 3.21
N VAL A 452 -18.86 -12.75 2.83
CA VAL A 452 -19.99 -12.73 1.89
C VAL A 452 -19.73 -11.67 0.83
N VAL A 453 -19.82 -12.05 -0.45
CA VAL A 453 -19.75 -11.10 -1.56
C VAL A 453 -21.16 -10.95 -2.15
N GLU A 454 -21.68 -9.72 -2.14
CA GLU A 454 -22.97 -9.38 -2.75
C GLU A 454 -22.74 -8.69 -4.08
N LEU A 455 -23.36 -9.21 -5.13
CA LEU A 455 -23.13 -8.78 -6.51
C LEU A 455 -24.44 -8.59 -7.24
N LEU A 456 -24.45 -7.65 -8.18
CA LEU A 456 -25.53 -7.48 -9.14
C LEU A 456 -25.59 -8.67 -10.11
N VAL A 457 -26.78 -9.08 -10.40
CA VAL A 457 -27.09 -10.07 -11.44
C VAL A 457 -28.19 -9.50 -12.37
N GLU A 458 -28.73 -10.31 -13.28
CA GLU A 458 -29.75 -9.90 -14.22
C GLU A 458 -30.90 -9.13 -13.55
N GLY A 459 -31.45 -8.12 -14.22
CA GLY A 459 -32.51 -7.26 -13.70
C GLY A 459 -32.14 -6.38 -12.54
N TYR A 460 -30.81 -6.17 -12.31
CA TYR A 460 -30.26 -5.39 -11.20
C TYR A 460 -30.72 -5.89 -9.82
N ILE A 461 -31.08 -7.17 -9.71
CA ILE A 461 -31.21 -7.83 -8.41
C ILE A 461 -29.82 -8.26 -7.90
N THR A 462 -29.74 -8.67 -6.64
CA THR A 462 -28.47 -9.15 -6.10
C THR A 462 -28.50 -10.64 -5.79
N ARG A 463 -27.33 -11.25 -5.76
CA ARG A 463 -27.08 -12.59 -5.21
C ARG A 463 -25.87 -12.56 -4.31
N LEU A 464 -25.84 -13.52 -3.39
CA LEU A 464 -24.74 -13.66 -2.43
C LEU A 464 -23.85 -14.83 -2.84
N ALA A 465 -22.54 -14.64 -2.75
CA ALA A 465 -21.56 -15.72 -2.68
C ALA A 465 -21.07 -15.76 -1.23
N ALA A 466 -21.48 -16.79 -0.48
CA ALA A 466 -21.10 -16.97 0.91
C ALA A 466 -19.96 -17.97 1.02
N TYR A 467 -18.88 -17.61 1.75
CA TYR A 467 -17.65 -18.39 1.86
C TYR A 467 -17.53 -18.97 3.24
N PHE A 468 -17.50 -20.31 3.36
CA PHE A 468 -17.42 -21.04 4.61
C PHE A 468 -16.06 -21.77 4.68
N HIS A 469 -15.22 -21.35 5.58
CA HIS A 469 -13.90 -21.91 5.81
C HIS A 469 -13.74 -22.36 7.27
N SER A 470 -13.99 -21.44 8.23
CA SER A 470 -13.80 -21.69 9.65
C SER A 470 -14.93 -22.50 10.27
N GLN A 471 -16.15 -22.39 9.74
CA GLN A 471 -17.34 -23.04 10.29
C GLN A 471 -18.03 -23.91 9.26
N ASP A 472 -18.79 -24.90 9.74
CA ASP A 472 -19.54 -25.86 8.94
C ASP A 472 -21.04 -25.83 9.30
N PRO A 473 -21.85 -24.91 8.74
CA PRO A 473 -23.29 -24.82 8.99
C PRO A 473 -24.03 -26.14 8.69
N ALA A 474 -24.93 -26.51 9.59
CA ALA A 474 -25.81 -27.68 9.38
C ALA A 474 -26.83 -27.48 8.27
N THR A 475 -27.17 -26.21 7.97
CA THR A 475 -28.11 -25.85 6.89
C THR A 475 -27.63 -24.56 6.22
N ILE A 476 -27.55 -24.58 4.90
CA ILE A 476 -27.16 -23.45 4.06
C ILE A 476 -28.17 -23.30 2.92
N GLY A 477 -28.67 -22.08 2.69
CA GLY A 477 -29.55 -21.84 1.53
C GLY A 477 -30.37 -20.54 1.62
N ALA A 478 -31.23 -20.32 0.61
CA ALA A 478 -31.49 -21.16 -0.56
C ALA A 478 -30.37 -21.05 -1.60
N VAL A 479 -29.89 -22.20 -2.10
CA VAL A 479 -28.83 -22.27 -3.13
C VAL A 479 -29.41 -21.89 -4.52
N ARG A 480 -28.61 -21.12 -5.28
CA ARG A 480 -29.04 -20.54 -6.55
C ARG A 480 -28.04 -20.67 -7.68
N SER A 481 -28.47 -20.15 -8.85
CA SER A 481 -27.75 -20.27 -10.12
C SER A 481 -26.42 -19.53 -10.13
N VAL A 482 -25.44 -20.13 -10.78
CA VAL A 482 -24.12 -19.54 -11.05
C VAL A 482 -24.19 -18.39 -12.05
N ARG A 483 -23.29 -17.43 -11.94
CA ARG A 483 -23.13 -16.27 -12.84
C ARG A 483 -21.65 -16.05 -13.20
N PHE A 484 -21.39 -15.15 -14.16
CA PHE A 484 -20.01 -14.83 -14.59
C PHE A 484 -19.09 -14.51 -13.42
N SER A 485 -19.55 -13.68 -12.47
CA SER A 485 -18.79 -13.27 -11.29
C SER A 485 -18.29 -14.42 -10.42
N ASP A 486 -19.00 -15.54 -10.36
CA ASP A 486 -18.63 -16.68 -9.53
C ASP A 486 -17.37 -17.38 -10.06
N ARG A 487 -17.13 -17.32 -11.38
CA ARG A 487 -15.94 -17.82 -12.05
C ARG A 487 -14.68 -17.07 -11.61
N TYR A 488 -14.83 -15.80 -11.19
CA TYR A 488 -13.73 -14.92 -10.77
C TYR A 488 -13.56 -14.92 -9.25
N THR A 489 -14.65 -15.04 -8.50
CA THR A 489 -14.59 -14.93 -7.04
C THR A 489 -14.33 -16.26 -6.32
N THR A 490 -14.61 -17.40 -6.96
CA THR A 490 -14.30 -18.72 -6.38
C THR A 490 -12.81 -19.05 -6.37
N PRO A 491 -12.02 -18.79 -7.44
CA PRO A 491 -10.58 -19.06 -7.45
C PRO A 491 -9.82 -18.27 -6.38
N MET A 492 -10.23 -17.04 -6.04
CA MET A 492 -9.54 -16.17 -5.07
C MET A 492 -9.45 -16.76 -3.65
N VAL A 493 -10.28 -17.77 -3.36
CA VAL A 493 -10.30 -18.47 -2.07
C VAL A 493 -9.93 -19.95 -2.20
N ARG A 494 -9.42 -20.40 -3.37
CA ARG A 494 -9.18 -21.82 -3.67
C ARG A 494 -10.42 -22.68 -3.40
N GLY A 495 -11.58 -22.18 -3.78
CA GLY A 495 -12.88 -22.68 -3.34
C GLY A 495 -13.40 -23.93 -4.02
N VAL A 496 -14.49 -24.43 -3.45
CA VAL A 496 -15.46 -25.32 -4.07
C VAL A 496 -16.67 -24.47 -4.46
N LEU A 497 -16.91 -24.28 -5.76
CA LEU A 497 -18.08 -23.54 -6.25
C LEU A 497 -19.34 -24.40 -6.06
N VAL A 498 -20.28 -23.89 -5.25
CA VAL A 498 -21.53 -24.57 -4.95
C VAL A 498 -22.70 -23.77 -5.51
N PHE A 499 -23.47 -24.34 -6.39
CA PHE A 499 -24.57 -23.65 -7.09
C PHE A 499 -25.69 -24.62 -7.54
N SER A 500 -26.82 -24.07 -7.89
CA SER A 500 -27.92 -24.82 -8.54
C SER A 500 -28.58 -24.01 -9.63
N GLY A 501 -28.33 -24.42 -10.88
CA GLY A 501 -28.85 -23.76 -12.09
C GLY A 501 -27.85 -22.83 -12.77
N GLY A 502 -28.17 -22.40 -13.97
CA GLY A 502 -27.43 -21.55 -14.88
C GLY A 502 -27.87 -21.80 -16.30
N SER A 503 -27.59 -20.90 -17.23
CA SER A 503 -27.78 -21.18 -18.67
C SER A 503 -26.84 -22.28 -19.12
N GLN A 504 -27.11 -22.86 -20.26
CA GLN A 504 -26.28 -23.91 -20.87
C GLN A 504 -24.86 -23.39 -21.11
N LEU A 505 -24.71 -22.11 -21.50
CA LEU A 505 -23.40 -21.46 -21.65
C LEU A 505 -22.68 -21.37 -20.33
N MET A 506 -23.32 -20.91 -19.26
CA MET A 506 -22.72 -20.79 -17.94
C MET A 506 -22.22 -22.12 -17.37
N ILE A 507 -23.06 -23.16 -17.49
CA ILE A 507 -22.66 -24.52 -17.07
C ILE A 507 -21.47 -25.01 -17.89
N GLY A 508 -21.44 -24.74 -19.19
CA GLY A 508 -20.31 -25.09 -20.08
C GLY A 508 -19.02 -24.36 -19.66
N LEU A 509 -19.08 -23.06 -19.37
CA LEU A 509 -17.95 -22.26 -18.92
C LEU A 509 -17.40 -22.74 -17.55
N VAL A 510 -18.29 -23.00 -16.59
CA VAL A 510 -17.94 -23.54 -15.29
C VAL A 510 -17.28 -24.92 -15.41
N THR A 511 -17.82 -25.79 -16.27
CA THR A 511 -17.25 -27.13 -16.53
C THR A 511 -15.85 -27.03 -17.13
N ALA A 512 -15.62 -26.06 -18.04
CA ALA A 512 -14.31 -25.81 -18.60
C ALA A 512 -13.31 -25.27 -17.53
N ASP A 513 -13.76 -24.35 -16.67
CA ASP A 513 -12.93 -23.83 -15.57
C ASP A 513 -12.53 -24.94 -14.58
N ILE A 514 -13.45 -25.86 -14.26
CA ILE A 514 -13.19 -27.03 -13.41
C ILE A 514 -12.18 -27.97 -14.09
N ALA A 515 -12.34 -28.24 -15.38
CA ALA A 515 -11.42 -29.07 -16.16
C ALA A 515 -10.00 -28.47 -16.23
N ASN A 516 -9.90 -27.14 -16.22
CA ASN A 516 -8.63 -26.40 -16.16
C ASN A 516 -8.04 -26.32 -14.75
N GLY A 517 -8.71 -26.86 -13.73
CA GLY A 517 -8.24 -26.87 -12.35
C GLY A 517 -8.38 -25.55 -11.60
N ASN A 518 -9.16 -24.59 -12.13
CA ASN A 518 -9.33 -23.27 -11.51
C ASN A 518 -10.01 -23.36 -10.14
N TYR A 519 -10.96 -24.28 -9.98
CA TYR A 519 -11.67 -24.62 -8.74
C TYR A 519 -12.37 -25.97 -8.86
N VAL A 520 -12.96 -26.45 -7.77
CA VAL A 520 -13.80 -27.64 -7.74
C VAL A 520 -15.27 -27.20 -7.80
N GLY A 521 -16.15 -27.96 -8.43
CA GLY A 521 -17.58 -27.67 -8.53
C GLY A 521 -18.43 -28.75 -7.86
N VAL A 522 -19.48 -28.33 -7.14
CA VAL A 522 -20.51 -29.19 -6.56
C VAL A 522 -21.89 -28.62 -6.91
N SER A 523 -22.67 -29.35 -7.69
CA SER A 523 -23.96 -28.88 -8.17
C SER A 523 -24.84 -30.03 -8.59
N PRO A 524 -26.18 -29.93 -8.50
CA PRO A 524 -27.10 -30.88 -9.14
C PRO A 524 -26.83 -31.03 -10.65
N GLN A 525 -26.40 -29.94 -11.32
CA GLN A 525 -26.09 -29.92 -12.74
C GLN A 525 -24.76 -30.63 -13.10
N LEU A 526 -23.89 -30.87 -12.07
CA LEU A 526 -22.64 -31.58 -12.20
C LEU A 526 -22.71 -33.03 -11.65
N GLY A 527 -23.91 -33.50 -11.29
CA GLY A 527 -24.14 -34.87 -10.82
C GLY A 527 -24.21 -35.05 -9.31
N GLN A 528 -24.01 -33.99 -8.48
CA GLN A 528 -24.03 -34.11 -7.01
C GLN A 528 -25.40 -33.75 -6.40
N GLY A 529 -26.49 -34.04 -7.09
CA GLY A 529 -27.86 -33.69 -6.65
C GLY A 529 -28.26 -34.24 -5.29
N SER A 530 -27.70 -35.37 -4.87
CA SER A 530 -27.95 -35.99 -3.55
C SER A 530 -27.44 -35.17 -2.36
N SER A 531 -26.54 -34.19 -2.58
CA SER A 531 -26.04 -33.27 -1.55
C SER A 531 -26.98 -32.10 -1.28
N PHE A 532 -28.13 -32.04 -1.96
CA PHE A 532 -29.10 -30.97 -1.87
C PHE A 532 -30.49 -31.53 -1.59
N TYR A 533 -31.33 -30.74 -0.91
CA TYR A 533 -32.69 -31.08 -0.64
C TYR A 533 -33.61 -29.85 -0.75
N ARG A 534 -34.89 -30.07 -1.01
CA ARG A 534 -35.89 -29.00 -1.01
C ARG A 534 -36.74 -29.10 0.27
N THR A 535 -37.03 -27.92 0.81
CA THR A 535 -37.91 -27.79 1.96
C THR A 535 -38.74 -26.51 1.82
N ASP A 536 -39.96 -26.50 2.34
CA ASP A 536 -40.88 -25.37 2.38
C ASP A 536 -40.75 -24.53 3.66
N VAL A 537 -39.63 -24.64 4.34
CA VAL A 537 -39.33 -23.87 5.54
C VAL A 537 -39.56 -22.37 5.30
N ASP A 538 -40.16 -21.67 6.25
CA ASP A 538 -40.56 -20.26 6.16
C ASP A 538 -41.53 -19.98 4.97
N GLY A 539 -42.27 -20.96 4.49
CA GLY A 539 -43.16 -20.83 3.34
C GLY A 539 -42.46 -20.68 1.98
N LYS A 540 -41.18 -21.03 1.92
CA LYS A 540 -40.40 -20.96 0.69
C LYS A 540 -40.84 -22.02 -0.31
N VAL A 541 -40.96 -21.62 -1.56
CA VAL A 541 -41.34 -22.51 -2.67
C VAL A 541 -40.24 -22.53 -3.74
N ALA A 542 -40.30 -23.54 -4.60
CA ALA A 542 -39.34 -23.57 -5.72
C ALA A 542 -39.50 -22.30 -6.61
N PRO A 543 -38.38 -21.73 -7.05
CA PRO A 543 -37.00 -22.19 -6.96
C PRO A 543 -36.23 -21.74 -5.70
N HIS A 544 -36.84 -21.06 -4.72
CA HIS A 544 -36.24 -20.37 -3.57
C HIS A 544 -36.08 -21.27 -2.31
N ASN A 545 -36.17 -22.58 -2.45
CA ASN A 545 -36.26 -23.55 -1.37
C ASN A 545 -35.29 -24.74 -1.48
N LEU A 546 -34.14 -24.56 -2.18
CA LEU A 546 -33.11 -25.57 -2.27
C LEU A 546 -32.05 -25.33 -1.21
N PHE A 547 -31.78 -26.32 -0.36
CA PHE A 547 -30.85 -26.26 0.76
C PHE A 547 -29.80 -27.34 0.67
N THR A 548 -28.74 -27.18 1.47
CA THR A 548 -27.64 -28.12 1.65
C THR A 548 -27.05 -27.99 3.05
N SER A 549 -26.00 -28.75 3.37
CA SER A 549 -25.19 -28.61 4.58
C SER A 549 -23.70 -28.57 4.23
N ALA A 550 -22.88 -27.96 5.09
CA ALA A 550 -21.44 -27.95 4.85
C ALA A 550 -20.86 -29.37 4.82
N SER A 551 -21.35 -30.28 5.67
CA SER A 551 -20.89 -31.68 5.69
C SER A 551 -21.21 -32.43 4.39
N ALA A 552 -22.40 -32.25 3.83
CA ALA A 552 -22.79 -32.85 2.54
C ALA A 552 -21.92 -32.29 1.39
N LEU A 553 -21.69 -30.98 1.40
CA LEU A 553 -20.86 -30.32 0.40
C LEU A 553 -19.40 -30.77 0.45
N ARG A 554 -18.82 -30.91 1.65
CA ARG A 554 -17.46 -31.43 1.81
C ARG A 554 -17.32 -32.86 1.36
N ALA A 555 -18.30 -33.72 1.67
CA ALA A 555 -18.34 -35.09 1.16
C ALA A 555 -18.37 -35.12 -0.37
N ALA A 556 -19.32 -34.36 -0.97
CA ALA A 556 -19.42 -34.27 -2.44
C ALA A 556 -18.15 -33.69 -3.09
N ALA A 557 -17.53 -32.70 -2.46
CA ALA A 557 -16.27 -32.14 -2.95
C ALA A 557 -15.14 -33.19 -2.91
N ASN A 558 -15.04 -33.99 -1.85
CA ASN A 558 -14.07 -35.07 -1.75
C ASN A 558 -14.25 -36.11 -2.89
N ASP A 559 -15.50 -36.47 -3.18
CA ASP A 559 -15.84 -37.45 -4.24
C ASP A 559 -15.39 -36.97 -5.64
N VAL A 560 -15.25 -35.65 -5.84
CA VAL A 560 -14.81 -35.05 -7.12
C VAL A 560 -13.38 -34.48 -7.04
N GLY A 561 -12.55 -34.97 -6.10
CA GLY A 561 -11.12 -34.62 -5.98
C GLY A 561 -10.85 -33.32 -5.20
N GLY A 562 -11.85 -32.72 -4.57
CA GLY A 562 -11.70 -31.46 -3.79
C GLY A 562 -11.22 -31.64 -2.36
N GLY A 563 -10.89 -32.88 -1.93
CA GLY A 563 -10.44 -33.16 -0.58
C GLY A 563 -8.95 -32.88 -0.29
N ALA A 564 -8.16 -32.67 -1.36
CA ALA A 564 -6.74 -32.36 -1.18
C ALA A 564 -6.53 -31.01 -0.48
N PRO A 565 -5.54 -30.92 0.43
CA PRO A 565 -5.16 -29.64 1.05
C PRO A 565 -4.78 -28.59 0.01
N VAL A 566 -5.15 -27.35 0.29
CA VAL A 566 -4.80 -26.18 -0.55
C VAL A 566 -4.29 -25.06 0.32
N ASP A 567 -3.42 -24.23 -0.24
CA ASP A 567 -3.03 -22.98 0.39
C ASP A 567 -4.08 -21.91 0.06
N VAL A 568 -4.92 -21.59 1.05
CA VAL A 568 -5.97 -20.59 0.92
C VAL A 568 -5.35 -19.21 1.07
N PRO A 569 -5.47 -18.32 0.04
CA PRO A 569 -4.90 -16.98 0.11
C PRO A 569 -5.39 -16.20 1.34
N ARG A 570 -4.48 -15.59 2.05
CA ARG A 570 -4.78 -14.83 3.26
C ARG A 570 -5.21 -13.41 2.92
N TRP A 571 -6.28 -12.96 3.52
CA TRP A 571 -6.66 -11.56 3.50
C TRP A 571 -5.91 -10.80 4.61
N GLY A 572 -5.73 -9.49 4.42
CA GLY A 572 -5.05 -8.66 5.41
C GLY A 572 -5.96 -8.33 6.59
N PHE A 573 -5.69 -8.88 7.77
CA PHE A 573 -6.44 -8.59 8.99
C PHE A 573 -5.54 -7.98 10.06
N LEU A 574 -6.13 -7.09 10.88
CA LEU A 574 -5.56 -6.68 12.15
C LEU A 574 -5.40 -7.90 13.06
N ARG A 575 -4.55 -7.79 14.06
CA ARG A 575 -4.54 -8.80 15.15
C ARG A 575 -5.77 -8.61 16.02
N SER A 576 -6.27 -9.69 16.59
CA SER A 576 -7.42 -9.65 17.50
C SER A 576 -7.19 -8.81 18.76
N THR A 577 -5.96 -8.40 19.04
CA THR A 577 -5.56 -7.53 20.14
C THR A 577 -5.35 -6.08 19.73
N ASP A 578 -5.30 -5.79 18.43
CA ASP A 578 -5.12 -4.43 17.91
C ASP A 578 -6.48 -3.77 17.68
N HIS A 579 -6.93 -3.05 18.69
CA HIS A 579 -8.25 -2.41 18.69
C HIS A 579 -8.18 -0.89 18.42
N SER A 580 -7.04 -0.37 17.95
CA SER A 580 -6.96 1.04 17.56
C SER A 580 -7.84 1.30 16.33
N PRO A 581 -8.79 2.25 16.40
CA PRO A 581 -9.65 2.57 15.26
C PRO A 581 -8.88 3.21 14.09
N THR A 582 -7.59 3.53 14.29
CA THR A 582 -6.70 4.09 13.28
C THR A 582 -5.65 3.10 12.77
N ALA A 583 -5.54 1.92 13.39
CA ALA A 583 -4.59 0.89 12.98
C ALA A 583 -4.82 0.40 11.55
N GLY A 584 -3.78 -0.15 10.92
CA GLY A 584 -3.88 -0.82 9.62
C GLY A 584 -4.44 0.06 8.51
N GLY A 585 -3.89 1.26 8.30
CA GLY A 585 -4.22 2.14 7.18
C GLY A 585 -5.51 2.96 7.35
N PHE A 586 -6.06 3.09 8.57
CA PHE A 586 -7.27 3.87 8.85
C PHE A 586 -7.02 5.28 9.42
N LEU A 587 -5.85 5.84 9.20
CA LEU A 587 -5.45 7.15 9.74
C LEU A 587 -6.31 8.33 9.26
N GLY A 588 -6.72 8.31 7.98
CA GLY A 588 -7.56 9.34 7.38
C GLY A 588 -9.06 9.07 7.46
N ALA A 589 -9.48 8.00 8.15
CA ALA A 589 -10.87 7.53 8.15
C ALA A 589 -11.84 8.53 8.79
N GLN A 590 -12.94 8.78 8.09
CA GLN A 590 -14.05 9.61 8.56
C GLN A 590 -15.05 8.79 9.37
N GLY A 591 -15.82 9.44 10.26
CA GLY A 591 -16.92 8.78 10.95
C GLY A 591 -17.95 8.21 9.96
N ALA A 592 -18.41 6.99 10.20
CA ALA A 592 -19.42 6.31 9.38
C ALA A 592 -20.22 5.32 10.24
N SER A 593 -21.09 5.86 11.08
CA SER A 593 -21.95 5.06 11.96
C SER A 593 -23.08 4.36 11.21
N THR A 594 -23.46 4.87 10.05
CA THR A 594 -24.47 4.28 9.17
C THR A 594 -24.00 4.37 7.72
N LEU A 595 -24.25 3.32 6.94
CA LEU A 595 -24.06 3.36 5.49
C LEU A 595 -25.20 2.63 4.78
N THR A 596 -25.49 3.06 3.53
CA THR A 596 -26.53 2.49 2.71
C THR A 596 -25.98 2.10 1.33
N ILE A 597 -26.14 0.82 0.97
CA ILE A 597 -25.76 0.31 -0.34
C ILE A 597 -27.00 0.44 -1.27
N PRO A 598 -26.94 1.26 -2.32
CA PRO A 598 -28.13 1.68 -3.06
C PRO A 598 -28.52 0.69 -4.18
N TYR A 599 -28.73 -0.57 -3.83
CA TYR A 599 -29.31 -1.53 -4.76
C TYR A 599 -30.76 -1.17 -5.09
N ARG A 600 -31.40 -1.97 -5.92
CA ARG A 600 -32.84 -1.80 -6.20
C ARG A 600 -33.63 -1.66 -4.88
N VAL A 601 -34.75 -0.94 -4.89
CA VAL A 601 -35.51 -0.53 -3.70
C VAL A 601 -35.85 -1.69 -2.74
N ASP A 602 -36.11 -2.87 -3.24
CA ASP A 602 -36.38 -4.10 -2.46
C ASP A 602 -35.13 -4.91 -2.10
N ALA A 603 -33.96 -4.42 -2.52
CA ALA A 603 -32.66 -5.03 -2.28
C ALA A 603 -31.68 -4.05 -1.60
N THR A 604 -32.04 -2.77 -1.40
CA THR A 604 -31.21 -1.78 -0.69
C THR A 604 -30.82 -2.31 0.67
N VAL A 605 -29.54 -2.18 1.01
CA VAL A 605 -28.97 -2.65 2.27
C VAL A 605 -28.53 -1.46 3.12
N ARG A 606 -28.82 -1.49 4.41
CA ARG A 606 -28.31 -0.54 5.38
C ARG A 606 -27.52 -1.27 6.45
N TYR A 607 -26.42 -0.65 6.88
CA TYR A 607 -25.63 -1.10 7.99
C TYR A 607 -25.58 -0.01 9.05
N ASP A 608 -25.83 -0.37 10.31
CA ASP A 608 -25.75 0.51 11.46
C ASP A 608 -24.67 -0.02 12.41
N TYR A 609 -23.67 0.80 12.75
CA TYR A 609 -22.57 0.44 13.61
C TYR A 609 -22.99 0.37 15.07
N ASP A 610 -22.60 -0.70 15.74
CA ASP A 610 -22.78 -0.90 17.16
C ASP A 610 -21.40 -0.85 17.85
N PRO A 611 -21.10 0.21 18.63
CA PRO A 611 -19.79 0.37 19.25
C PRO A 611 -19.50 -0.64 20.36
N ILE A 612 -20.54 -1.31 20.91
CA ILE A 612 -20.37 -2.33 21.96
C ILE A 612 -19.83 -3.62 21.33
N SER A 613 -20.44 -4.08 20.26
CA SER A 613 -19.99 -5.28 19.53
C SER A 613 -18.91 -4.98 18.50
N ARG A 614 -18.62 -3.71 18.22
CA ARG A 614 -17.70 -3.23 17.17
C ARG A 614 -18.02 -3.82 15.79
N THR A 615 -19.31 -3.96 15.48
CA THR A 615 -19.80 -4.54 14.23
C THR A 615 -20.91 -3.70 13.64
N TYR A 616 -21.13 -3.83 12.36
CA TYR A 616 -22.25 -3.25 11.63
C TYR A 616 -23.42 -4.25 11.61
N ALA A 617 -24.56 -3.88 12.17
CA ALA A 617 -25.80 -4.64 12.06
C ALA A 617 -26.39 -4.45 10.67
N ARG A 618 -26.71 -5.54 9.97
CA ARG A 618 -27.24 -5.51 8.60
C ARG A 618 -28.76 -5.47 8.59
N TYR A 619 -29.28 -4.56 7.77
CA TYR A 619 -30.72 -4.42 7.48
C TYR A 619 -30.92 -4.49 5.97
N GLN A 620 -31.97 -5.17 5.56
CA GLN A 620 -32.35 -5.27 4.15
C GLN A 620 -33.72 -4.64 3.92
N SER A 621 -33.86 -3.89 2.83
CA SER A 621 -35.15 -3.33 2.41
C SER A 621 -36.08 -4.42 1.93
N ASN A 622 -37.36 -4.30 2.30
CA ASN A 622 -38.47 -5.08 1.74
C ASN A 622 -39.27 -4.26 0.74
N GLY A 623 -38.75 -3.11 0.29
CA GLY A 623 -39.41 -2.16 -0.61
C GLY A 623 -40.14 -1.02 0.10
N THR A 624 -40.46 -1.14 1.38
CA THR A 624 -41.16 -0.13 2.19
C THR A 624 -40.42 0.28 3.45
N SER A 625 -39.67 -0.64 4.03
CA SER A 625 -38.91 -0.42 5.29
C SER A 625 -37.63 -1.26 5.32
N PHE A 626 -36.71 -0.88 6.19
CA PHE A 626 -35.54 -1.69 6.51
C PHE A 626 -35.86 -2.69 7.60
N VAL A 627 -35.67 -3.97 7.31
CA VAL A 627 -35.87 -5.07 8.24
C VAL A 627 -34.49 -5.58 8.68
N ARG A 628 -34.27 -5.72 9.99
CA ARG A 628 -33.06 -6.32 10.53
C ARG A 628 -32.92 -7.75 10.03
N GLU A 629 -31.79 -8.07 9.43
CA GLU A 629 -31.56 -9.41 8.92
C GLU A 629 -31.12 -10.36 10.03
N VAL A 630 -31.71 -11.54 10.01
CA VAL A 630 -31.39 -12.66 10.91
C VAL A 630 -31.18 -13.92 10.10
N ASP A 631 -30.32 -14.80 10.58
CA ASP A 631 -30.11 -16.13 10.01
C ASP A 631 -31.29 -17.04 10.35
N GLY A 632 -31.97 -17.56 9.33
CA GLY A 632 -33.13 -18.43 9.52
C GLY A 632 -32.80 -19.77 10.20
N ALA A 633 -31.54 -20.22 10.15
CA ALA A 633 -31.12 -21.47 10.74
C ALA A 633 -31.00 -21.41 12.28
N ASN A 634 -30.64 -20.25 12.83
CA ASN A 634 -30.29 -20.13 14.25
C ASN A 634 -30.82 -18.84 14.92
N GLY A 635 -31.49 -17.95 14.18
CA GLY A 635 -32.03 -16.68 14.69
C GLY A 635 -30.99 -15.62 15.03
N VAL A 636 -29.70 -15.85 14.71
CA VAL A 636 -28.61 -14.91 14.98
C VAL A 636 -28.72 -13.72 14.02
N ALA A 637 -28.65 -12.50 14.59
CA ALA A 637 -28.64 -11.29 13.78
C ALA A 637 -27.37 -11.22 12.93
N ILE A 638 -27.50 -10.88 11.64
CA ILE A 638 -26.39 -10.72 10.71
C ILE A 638 -25.63 -9.45 11.06
N ARG A 639 -24.33 -9.59 11.22
CA ARG A 639 -23.39 -8.51 11.56
C ARG A 639 -22.11 -8.64 10.76
N ALA A 640 -21.51 -7.52 10.43
CA ALA A 640 -20.23 -7.45 9.73
C ALA A 640 -19.18 -6.73 10.58
N SER A 641 -18.00 -7.33 10.75
CA SER A 641 -16.83 -6.60 11.30
C SER A 641 -16.33 -5.56 10.28
N ASN A 642 -16.41 -5.92 8.98
CA ASN A 642 -16.05 -5.03 7.90
C ASN A 642 -17.15 -5.00 6.83
N VAL A 643 -17.39 -3.82 6.26
CA VAL A 643 -18.14 -3.66 5.01
C VAL A 643 -17.20 -3.04 3.99
N VAL A 644 -17.01 -3.71 2.88
CA VAL A 644 -16.13 -3.26 1.79
C VAL A 644 -17.00 -2.99 0.58
N VAL A 645 -16.86 -1.82 0.00
CA VAL A 645 -17.52 -1.46 -1.27
C VAL A 645 -16.46 -1.32 -2.34
N ILE A 646 -16.56 -2.14 -3.37
CA ILE A 646 -15.68 -2.14 -4.54
C ILE A 646 -16.43 -1.49 -5.68
N SER A 647 -15.91 -0.39 -6.22
CA SER A 647 -16.40 0.25 -7.43
C SER A 647 -15.62 -0.26 -8.64
N THR A 648 -16.34 -0.75 -9.66
CA THR A 648 -15.72 -1.33 -10.86
C THR A 648 -16.63 -1.22 -12.08
N ASP A 649 -16.07 -1.55 -13.25
CA ASP A 649 -16.86 -1.67 -14.47
C ASP A 649 -17.82 -2.86 -14.37
N VAL A 650 -19.10 -2.59 -14.58
CA VAL A 650 -20.18 -3.58 -14.66
C VAL A 650 -20.93 -3.33 -15.97
N TRP A 651 -21.08 -4.36 -16.78
CA TRP A 651 -21.74 -4.23 -18.08
C TRP A 651 -22.77 -5.32 -18.33
N VAL A 652 -23.76 -4.98 -19.15
CA VAL A 652 -24.76 -5.91 -19.62
C VAL A 652 -24.18 -6.75 -20.75
N THR A 653 -24.28 -8.08 -20.65
CA THR A 653 -23.84 -9.01 -21.69
C THR A 653 -24.98 -9.30 -22.70
N GLN A 654 -24.65 -10.04 -23.74
CA GLN A 654 -25.70 -10.56 -24.69
C GLN A 654 -26.25 -11.93 -24.23
N VAL A 655 -25.79 -12.45 -23.11
CA VAL A 655 -26.18 -13.78 -22.61
C VAL A 655 -27.46 -13.68 -21.79
N ILE A 656 -28.49 -14.37 -22.19
CA ILE A 656 -29.72 -14.50 -21.42
C ILE A 656 -29.57 -15.67 -20.45
N ASP A 657 -29.60 -15.38 -19.17
CA ASP A 657 -29.29 -16.35 -18.11
C ASP A 657 -30.45 -16.60 -17.14
N ASP A 658 -31.60 -15.94 -17.36
CA ASP A 658 -32.81 -16.17 -16.59
C ASP A 658 -34.00 -16.55 -17.47
N ALA A 659 -35.03 -17.13 -16.84
CA ALA A 659 -36.29 -17.49 -17.51
C ALA A 659 -37.15 -16.29 -17.93
N GLY A 660 -36.88 -15.10 -17.37
CA GLY A 660 -37.55 -13.84 -17.69
C GLY A 660 -36.97 -13.13 -18.91
N GLY A 661 -35.89 -13.65 -19.49
CA GLY A 661 -35.26 -13.09 -20.68
C GLY A 661 -34.36 -11.88 -20.41
N ALA A 662 -34.01 -11.61 -19.15
CA ALA A 662 -33.07 -10.53 -18.81
C ALA A 662 -31.62 -10.94 -19.11
N PRO A 663 -30.82 -10.05 -19.74
CA PRO A 663 -29.40 -10.33 -20.00
C PRO A 663 -28.60 -10.36 -18.72
N SER A 664 -27.61 -11.24 -18.68
CA SER A 664 -26.62 -11.33 -17.58
C SER A 664 -25.77 -10.08 -17.46
N LEU A 665 -25.28 -9.84 -16.26
CA LEU A 665 -24.21 -8.88 -15.99
C LEU A 665 -22.86 -9.57 -15.89
N ASP A 666 -21.83 -8.90 -16.38
CA ASP A 666 -20.43 -9.25 -16.12
C ASP A 666 -19.68 -8.05 -15.56
N MET A 667 -18.53 -8.26 -14.97
CA MET A 667 -17.80 -7.23 -14.24
C MET A 667 -16.29 -7.45 -14.25
N ARG A 668 -15.54 -6.36 -14.17
CA ARG A 668 -14.07 -6.42 -14.09
C ARG A 668 -13.65 -6.59 -12.63
N LEU A 669 -13.11 -7.75 -12.29
CA LEU A 669 -12.67 -8.09 -10.94
C LEU A 669 -11.15 -8.36 -10.84
N THR A 670 -10.36 -7.85 -11.79
CA THR A 670 -8.90 -7.85 -11.77
C THR A 670 -8.38 -6.47 -12.14
N GLY A 671 -7.14 -6.16 -11.77
CA GLY A 671 -6.55 -4.84 -11.93
C GLY A 671 -6.71 -4.00 -10.67
N THR A 672 -7.06 -2.75 -10.84
CA THR A 672 -7.22 -1.75 -9.77
C THR A 672 -8.52 -0.98 -9.93
N GLY A 673 -8.97 -0.35 -8.86
CA GLY A 673 -10.10 0.56 -8.86
C GLY A 673 -10.35 1.12 -7.46
N HIS A 674 -11.39 1.93 -7.31
CA HIS A 674 -11.73 2.56 -6.06
C HIS A 674 -12.49 1.61 -5.12
N ALA A 675 -12.19 1.69 -3.80
CA ALA A 675 -12.95 1.02 -2.76
C ALA A 675 -13.20 1.96 -1.58
N SER A 676 -14.32 1.73 -0.87
CA SER A 676 -14.58 2.31 0.45
C SER A 676 -14.63 1.18 1.47
N ILE A 677 -13.88 1.29 2.54
CA ILE A 677 -13.79 0.28 3.60
C ILE A 677 -14.38 0.84 4.87
N PHE A 678 -15.32 0.11 5.46
CA PHE A 678 -16.00 0.48 6.68
C PHE A 678 -15.67 -0.54 7.77
N ARG A 679 -15.07 -0.07 8.86
CA ARG A 679 -14.87 -0.80 10.11
C ARG A 679 -14.82 0.16 11.29
N ASP A 680 -15.07 -0.31 12.48
CA ASP A 680 -15.00 0.48 13.72
C ASP A 680 -15.81 1.79 13.69
N GLY A 681 -16.94 1.82 12.97
CA GLY A 681 -17.76 3.02 12.81
C GLY A 681 -17.11 4.13 11.97
N ARG A 682 -16.14 3.76 11.12
CA ARG A 682 -15.37 4.67 10.26
C ARG A 682 -15.36 4.20 8.82
N ARG A 683 -15.12 5.12 7.90
CA ARG A 683 -14.94 4.91 6.46
C ARG A 683 -13.55 5.37 6.04
N GLN A 684 -12.82 4.51 5.34
CA GLN A 684 -11.56 4.81 4.67
C GLN A 684 -11.71 4.61 3.18
N GLU A 685 -11.37 5.61 2.39
CA GLU A 685 -11.25 5.47 0.94
C GLU A 685 -9.97 4.74 0.61
N ALA A 686 -10.02 3.93 -0.44
CA ALA A 686 -8.94 3.04 -0.81
C ALA A 686 -8.87 2.80 -2.31
N THR A 687 -7.71 2.40 -2.78
CA THR A 687 -7.53 1.71 -4.06
C THR A 687 -7.53 0.21 -3.82
N TRP A 688 -8.47 -0.52 -4.45
CA TRP A 688 -8.38 -1.97 -4.48
C TRP A 688 -7.44 -2.43 -5.59
N TYR A 689 -6.76 -3.55 -5.32
CA TYR A 689 -5.90 -4.25 -6.26
C TYR A 689 -6.20 -5.75 -6.27
N ARG A 690 -6.15 -6.35 -7.46
CA ARG A 690 -6.24 -7.79 -7.64
C ARG A 690 -5.55 -8.21 -8.93
N GLY A 691 -4.41 -8.90 -8.84
CA GLY A 691 -3.54 -9.25 -9.97
C GLY A 691 -4.13 -10.29 -10.90
N SER A 692 -4.76 -11.32 -10.33
CA SER A 692 -5.36 -12.43 -11.09
C SER A 692 -6.64 -12.94 -10.43
N TRP A 693 -7.32 -13.89 -11.07
CA TRP A 693 -8.50 -14.55 -10.48
C TRP A 693 -8.17 -15.34 -9.22
N PHE A 694 -6.91 -15.69 -9.02
CA PHE A 694 -6.44 -16.49 -7.89
C PHE A 694 -5.99 -15.66 -6.69
N ASP A 695 -5.90 -14.34 -6.85
CA ASP A 695 -5.48 -13.43 -5.79
C ASP A 695 -6.68 -12.89 -5.01
N PRO A 696 -6.55 -12.65 -3.70
CA PRO A 696 -7.54 -11.91 -2.93
C PRO A 696 -7.53 -10.43 -3.34
N PHE A 697 -8.57 -9.69 -3.00
CA PHE A 697 -8.51 -8.24 -3.03
C PHE A 697 -7.58 -7.73 -1.95
N THR A 698 -6.74 -6.76 -2.30
CA THR A 698 -5.93 -5.98 -1.37
C THR A 698 -6.29 -4.52 -1.49
N PHE A 699 -6.18 -3.79 -0.38
CA PHE A 699 -6.65 -2.41 -0.29
C PHE A 699 -5.51 -1.53 0.19
N TYR A 700 -5.38 -0.34 -0.40
CA TYR A 700 -4.32 0.60 -0.09
C TYR A 700 -4.88 2.01 -0.02
N THR A 701 -4.34 2.83 0.87
CA THR A 701 -4.61 4.27 0.88
C THR A 701 -3.97 4.94 -0.33
N ASP A 702 -4.31 6.20 -0.57
CA ASP A 702 -3.66 6.99 -1.64
C ASP A 702 -2.15 7.17 -1.39
N GLU A 703 -1.69 7.04 -0.15
CA GLU A 703 -0.29 7.06 0.24
C GLU A 703 0.40 5.70 0.02
N GLY A 704 -0.33 4.67 -0.37
CA GLY A 704 0.18 3.32 -0.61
C GLY A 704 0.26 2.44 0.64
N GLU A 705 -0.37 2.84 1.75
CA GLU A 705 -0.47 2.03 2.95
C GLU A 705 -1.49 0.91 2.76
N LYS A 706 -1.12 -0.32 3.14
CA LYS A 706 -2.05 -1.45 3.09
C LYS A 706 -3.12 -1.28 4.18
N ILE A 707 -4.38 -1.33 3.75
CA ILE A 707 -5.51 -1.30 4.67
C ILE A 707 -5.80 -2.72 5.13
N LEU A 708 -5.80 -2.90 6.46
CA LEU A 708 -6.12 -4.17 7.09
C LEU A 708 -7.58 -4.16 7.57
N LEU A 709 -8.21 -5.32 7.51
CA LEU A 709 -9.58 -5.54 7.96
C LEU A 709 -9.61 -5.92 9.46
N GLU A 710 -10.71 -5.64 10.13
CA GLU A 710 -10.96 -6.12 11.50
C GLU A 710 -11.24 -7.63 11.47
N PRO A 711 -10.68 -8.44 12.40
CA PRO A 711 -11.03 -9.85 12.46
C PRO A 711 -12.53 -10.08 12.64
N GLY A 712 -13.10 -10.97 11.84
CA GLY A 712 -14.51 -11.31 11.83
C GLY A 712 -15.10 -11.38 10.45
N GLN A 713 -16.44 -11.46 10.36
CA GLN A 713 -17.14 -11.58 9.09
C GLN A 713 -16.99 -10.30 8.26
N THR A 714 -16.60 -10.46 6.98
CA THR A 714 -16.50 -9.35 6.02
C THR A 714 -17.58 -9.45 4.97
N TRP A 715 -18.32 -8.36 4.71
CA TRP A 715 -19.26 -8.20 3.60
C TRP A 715 -18.65 -7.32 2.53
N ILE A 716 -18.62 -7.82 1.29
CA ILE A 716 -18.09 -7.12 0.13
C ILE A 716 -19.23 -6.83 -0.83
N HIS A 717 -19.42 -5.57 -1.20
CA HIS A 717 -20.39 -5.13 -2.20
C HIS A 717 -19.66 -4.69 -3.46
N ILE A 718 -20.05 -5.22 -4.62
CA ILE A 718 -19.46 -4.85 -5.90
C ILE A 718 -20.46 -4.02 -6.67
N LEU A 719 -20.10 -2.76 -6.92
CA LEU A 719 -20.98 -1.74 -7.49
C LEU A 719 -20.41 -1.16 -8.79
N PRO A 720 -21.28 -0.68 -9.70
CA PRO A 720 -20.86 0.15 -10.82
C PRO A 720 -20.11 1.42 -10.39
N LEU A 721 -19.22 1.93 -11.25
CA LEU A 721 -18.38 3.10 -10.99
C LEU A 721 -19.16 4.37 -10.65
N ASP A 722 -20.35 4.53 -11.21
CA ASP A 722 -21.20 5.72 -11.04
C ASP A 722 -22.11 5.68 -9.80
N TRP A 723 -22.06 4.58 -9.04
CA TRP A 723 -22.88 4.45 -7.84
C TRP A 723 -22.13 4.99 -6.61
N THR A 724 -22.83 5.80 -5.81
CA THR A 724 -22.31 6.36 -4.57
C THR A 724 -22.94 5.70 -3.36
N VAL A 725 -22.17 5.53 -2.28
CA VAL A 725 -22.62 4.95 -1.01
C VAL A 725 -22.77 6.06 0.01
N PRO A 726 -24.00 6.49 0.35
CA PRO A 726 -24.23 7.42 1.43
C PRO A 726 -23.79 6.83 2.77
N SER A 727 -23.05 7.61 3.56
CA SER A 727 -22.65 7.26 4.92
C SER A 727 -22.58 8.50 5.82
N ASN A 728 -22.78 8.34 7.14
CA ASN A 728 -22.74 9.40 8.14
C ASN A 728 -22.17 8.90 9.49
#